data_d308d57bb74c31e80ee75944122aa4e0
#
_entry.id   d308d57bb74c31e80ee75944122aa4e0
#
_cell.length_a   1.000
_cell.length_b   1.000
_cell.length_c   1.000
_cell.angle_alpha   90.00
_cell.angle_beta   90.00
_cell.angle_gamma   90.00
#
_symmetry.space_group_name_H-M   'P 1'
#
loop_
_entity.id
_entity.type
_entity.pdbx_description
1 polymer ?
#
loop_
_entity_poly.entity_id
_entity_poly.type
_entity_poly.pdbx_seq_one_letter_code
_entity_poly.pdbx_strand_id
1 'polypeptide(L)'
;RLVAATQHDHPVIADLAREVRFEAIDRPIVDAARRDVLEMALAHLDELVAGRGERSEHLDALIACSEPMEHALLDRARNGDRTTAEVVAEVLTRRHHRWGTFGAFAVGVEPVAPSTVSVDHESYVHGPVRLVALCAPFSALPTAAAAAVSALQSAGSEFPAMIEIYTWLTDVDAQLADDAIAAAALDALSAHPLGDSLRYAVVAVASGGNGSVHGEQSVRHVTLRPSPAGLVEDRFLRGLHPMMAERLRLWRLANFELERLGSPTGVHLFRATARGNASDERLFAIAEVRDLTPVRDDAGRVVALPELERTLLTSMEAIRRVQAPRPLGQRLWWNRIVLGIWPPVTFTLGEIESIAATLAGAAVGLGLEEVHLLCRRVDASSGQLRDVALRFTTTTGTSFVLEETEQPAAPLVPLDEYSRKVVQSRRRGTTYPYELLRGLVAPRAGGRDEITGGSFTEYDLDDAGCLAPVQRPPGCNLASIVVGVVTNTTDRYPEGMSRVALLGDPTRALGALAEPECVRIMAAIDLAEQMGVPLEWYALSAGAKIAMDSGTENMDWIADVLRRIIEFTQQGGEINVVVTGINVGAQPYWNAEATMLMHTKGILVMTPASAMVLTGKQALDFSGGVSAEDNHGIGGYERVMGPNGQAQYWAPDVPAACGVLLAHYAHSYSAPGERFPRRALTGDPFDRDVRTSRHHLEGSDLTTVGDIFSETTNPERKKPFDIRSVMRAVLDLDHPTAERWADLAESDTAVVWDGHLGGIPVCAIGIEAHALARQGRLPADGPDQWTSGTLFPMSSKKIARAVNAASGSQPLLVLANLSGFDGSPESMRRTQLEFGAEIGRAVVNFRGPVVFCVVSRFHGGAF
;
A
#
# COMPACT_ATOMS: atom_id res chain seq x y z
N ARG A 1 -15.94 -16.04 -15.13
CA ARG A 1 -14.58 -16.39 -14.69
C ARG A 1 -13.70 -15.16 -14.58
N LEU A 2 -13.64 -14.27 -15.60
CA LEU A 2 -12.83 -13.05 -15.55
C LEU A 2 -13.27 -12.11 -14.41
N VAL A 3 -14.57 -11.91 -14.20
CA VAL A 3 -15.12 -11.13 -13.08
C VAL A 3 -14.75 -11.75 -11.73
N ALA A 4 -14.81 -13.08 -11.59
CA ALA A 4 -14.37 -13.75 -10.37
C ALA A 4 -12.85 -13.60 -10.14
N ALA A 5 -12.06 -13.60 -11.21
CA ALA A 5 -10.60 -13.40 -11.10
C ALA A 5 -10.22 -11.97 -10.66
N THR A 6 -11.05 -10.94 -10.90
CA THR A 6 -10.81 -9.59 -10.38
C THR A 6 -10.96 -9.47 -8.86
N GLN A 7 -11.58 -10.47 -8.23
CA GLN A 7 -11.77 -10.59 -6.78
C GLN A 7 -10.85 -11.67 -6.18
N HIS A 8 -9.82 -12.10 -6.90
CA HIS A 8 -8.89 -13.11 -6.43
C HIS A 8 -8.05 -12.57 -5.27
N ASP A 9 -7.79 -13.40 -4.26
CA ASP A 9 -7.04 -13.00 -3.06
C ASP A 9 -5.58 -12.62 -3.38
N HIS A 10 -5.02 -13.15 -4.46
CA HIS A 10 -3.67 -12.77 -4.90
C HIS A 10 -3.71 -11.49 -5.73
N PRO A 11 -3.06 -10.39 -5.27
CA PRO A 11 -3.17 -9.06 -5.88
C PRO A 11 -2.74 -9.03 -7.35
N VAL A 12 -1.66 -9.71 -7.71
CA VAL A 12 -1.17 -9.75 -9.11
C VAL A 12 -2.17 -10.41 -10.04
N ILE A 13 -2.87 -11.47 -9.59
CA ILE A 13 -3.91 -12.14 -10.40
C ILE A 13 -5.12 -11.23 -10.53
N ALA A 14 -5.52 -10.57 -9.45
CA ALA A 14 -6.62 -9.63 -9.48
C ALA A 14 -6.34 -8.43 -10.40
N ASP A 15 -5.14 -7.87 -10.37
CA ASP A 15 -4.73 -6.75 -11.21
C ASP A 15 -4.65 -7.13 -12.69
N LEU A 16 -4.03 -8.26 -13.01
CA LEU A 16 -3.99 -8.76 -14.38
C LEU A 16 -5.39 -9.04 -14.92
N ALA A 17 -6.28 -9.59 -14.09
CA ALA A 17 -7.65 -9.84 -14.48
C ALA A 17 -8.45 -8.54 -14.70
N ARG A 18 -8.20 -7.48 -13.92
CA ARG A 18 -8.79 -6.15 -14.13
C ARG A 18 -8.31 -5.52 -15.43
N GLU A 19 -7.01 -5.60 -15.70
CA GLU A 19 -6.40 -5.09 -16.93
C GLU A 19 -7.00 -5.80 -18.16
N VAL A 20 -7.02 -7.14 -18.15
CA VAL A 20 -7.62 -7.95 -19.26
C VAL A 20 -9.11 -7.64 -19.42
N ARG A 21 -9.84 -7.46 -18.31
CA ARG A 21 -11.25 -7.08 -18.37
C ARG A 21 -11.42 -5.70 -19.00
N PHE A 22 -10.64 -4.72 -18.55
CA PHE A 22 -10.70 -3.36 -19.10
C PHE A 22 -10.42 -3.37 -20.60
N GLU A 23 -9.33 -3.99 -21.06
CA GLU A 23 -8.93 -4.01 -22.46
C GLU A 23 -9.95 -4.77 -23.35
N ALA A 24 -10.48 -5.90 -22.87
CA ALA A 24 -11.32 -6.76 -23.69
C ALA A 24 -12.81 -6.42 -23.66
N ILE A 25 -13.32 -5.85 -22.58
CA ILE A 25 -14.76 -5.63 -22.36
C ILE A 25 -15.09 -4.16 -22.20
N ASP A 26 -14.43 -3.48 -21.25
CA ASP A 26 -14.81 -2.13 -20.83
C ASP A 26 -14.30 -1.08 -21.82
N ARG A 27 -13.09 -1.24 -22.38
CA ARG A 27 -12.49 -0.29 -23.32
C ARG A 27 -13.30 -0.12 -24.62
N PRO A 28 -13.75 -1.16 -25.31
CA PRO A 28 -14.57 -0.98 -26.51
C PRO A 28 -15.88 -0.23 -26.26
N ILE A 29 -16.49 -0.42 -25.07
CA ILE A 29 -17.72 0.28 -24.68
C ILE A 29 -17.41 1.75 -24.40
N VAL A 30 -16.35 2.01 -23.65
CA VAL A 30 -15.89 3.38 -23.35
C VAL A 30 -15.50 4.12 -24.62
N ASP A 31 -14.75 3.48 -25.53
CA ASP A 31 -14.33 4.09 -26.81
C ASP A 31 -15.52 4.38 -27.73
N ALA A 32 -16.57 3.55 -27.67
CA ALA A 32 -17.81 3.83 -28.43
C ALA A 32 -18.53 5.05 -27.84
N ALA A 33 -18.74 5.08 -26.52
CA ALA A 33 -19.37 6.21 -25.85
C ALA A 33 -18.59 7.53 -26.04
N ARG A 34 -17.26 7.46 -26.07
CA ARG A 34 -16.38 8.61 -26.37
C ARG A 34 -16.56 9.12 -27.78
N ARG A 35 -16.65 8.24 -28.76
CA ARG A 35 -16.92 8.64 -30.15
C ARG A 35 -18.25 9.38 -30.25
N ASP A 36 -19.29 8.88 -29.61
CA ASP A 36 -20.60 9.52 -29.59
C ASP A 36 -20.57 10.91 -28.96
N VAL A 37 -19.87 11.07 -27.83
CA VAL A 37 -19.68 12.37 -27.16
C VAL A 37 -18.90 13.34 -28.06
N LEU A 38 -17.83 12.87 -28.70
CA LEU A 38 -17.02 13.68 -29.60
C LEU A 38 -17.83 14.09 -30.84
N GLU A 39 -18.61 13.19 -31.44
CA GLU A 39 -19.49 13.50 -32.59
C GLU A 39 -20.55 14.54 -32.22
N MET A 40 -21.18 14.43 -31.06
CA MET A 40 -22.11 15.45 -30.56
C MET A 40 -21.44 16.80 -30.35
N ALA A 41 -20.25 16.83 -29.81
CA ALA A 41 -19.51 18.08 -29.64
C ALA A 41 -19.09 18.70 -30.98
N LEU A 42 -18.64 17.90 -31.93
CA LEU A 42 -18.30 18.42 -33.29
C LEU A 42 -19.52 18.91 -34.02
N ALA A 43 -20.72 18.40 -33.76
CA ALA A 43 -21.95 18.96 -34.31
C ALA A 43 -22.19 20.41 -33.83
N HIS A 44 -21.88 20.73 -32.59
CA HIS A 44 -21.93 22.14 -32.14
C HIS A 44 -20.91 23.03 -32.87
N LEU A 45 -19.75 22.50 -33.22
CA LEU A 45 -18.78 23.22 -34.07
C LEU A 45 -19.36 23.53 -35.46
N ASP A 46 -19.99 22.53 -36.08
CA ASP A 46 -20.61 22.68 -37.40
C ASP A 46 -21.76 23.74 -37.37
N GLU A 47 -22.52 23.82 -36.30
CA GLU A 47 -23.55 24.85 -36.06
C GLU A 47 -22.92 26.23 -35.86
N LEU A 48 -21.82 26.37 -35.15
CA LEU A 48 -21.06 27.62 -34.98
C LEU A 48 -20.52 28.14 -36.30
N VAL A 49 -19.93 27.25 -37.08
CA VAL A 49 -19.36 27.59 -38.41
C VAL A 49 -20.46 28.04 -39.36
N ALA A 50 -21.61 27.37 -39.28
CA ALA A 50 -22.78 27.71 -40.11
C ALA A 50 -23.54 28.96 -39.61
N GLY A 51 -23.20 29.52 -38.45
CA GLY A 51 -23.89 30.67 -37.86
C GLY A 51 -25.33 30.36 -37.43
N ARG A 52 -25.64 29.13 -37.10
CA ARG A 52 -26.97 28.68 -36.66
C ARG A 52 -27.04 28.55 -35.15
N GLY A 53 -28.19 28.89 -34.59
CA GLY A 53 -28.45 28.79 -33.13
C GLY A 53 -27.80 29.93 -32.34
N GLU A 54 -27.78 29.73 -31.01
CA GLU A 54 -27.19 30.69 -30.09
C GLU A 54 -25.68 30.38 -29.90
N ARG A 55 -24.84 31.33 -30.32
CA ARG A 55 -23.38 31.14 -30.34
C ARG A 55 -22.80 30.74 -28.98
N SER A 56 -23.31 31.35 -27.90
CA SER A 56 -22.89 31.05 -26.52
C SER A 56 -23.16 29.58 -26.12
N GLU A 57 -24.32 29.06 -26.45
CA GLU A 57 -24.69 27.69 -26.14
C GLU A 57 -23.76 26.67 -26.80
N HIS A 58 -23.46 26.86 -28.07
CA HIS A 58 -22.53 25.99 -28.81
C HIS A 58 -21.09 26.07 -28.29
N LEU A 59 -20.63 27.28 -27.97
CA LEU A 59 -19.29 27.48 -27.39
C LEU A 59 -19.20 26.79 -26.00
N ASP A 60 -20.19 27.00 -25.16
CA ASP A 60 -20.21 26.41 -23.82
C ASP A 60 -20.23 24.86 -23.88
N ALA A 61 -21.00 24.30 -24.82
CA ALA A 61 -21.01 22.84 -25.06
C ALA A 61 -19.62 22.32 -25.47
N LEU A 62 -18.94 23.03 -26.40
CA LEU A 62 -17.60 22.64 -26.82
C LEU A 62 -16.55 22.83 -25.75
N ILE A 63 -16.64 23.85 -24.89
CA ILE A 63 -15.73 24.10 -23.78
C ILE A 63 -15.94 23.08 -22.69
N ALA A 64 -17.18 22.73 -22.41
CA ALA A 64 -17.54 21.76 -21.37
C ALA A 64 -17.25 20.30 -21.75
N CYS A 65 -17.10 19.98 -23.05
CA CYS A 65 -16.83 18.62 -23.50
C CYS A 65 -15.60 18.03 -22.82
N SER A 66 -15.78 16.88 -22.17
CA SER A 66 -14.73 16.18 -21.42
C SER A 66 -13.66 15.53 -22.31
N GLU A 67 -14.04 15.14 -23.54
CA GLU A 67 -13.12 14.42 -24.42
C GLU A 67 -12.00 15.30 -24.98
N PRO A 68 -10.79 14.73 -25.17
CA PRO A 68 -9.70 15.39 -25.88
C PRO A 68 -10.10 15.57 -27.34
N MET A 69 -10.32 16.79 -27.75
CA MET A 69 -10.78 17.07 -29.11
C MET A 69 -9.85 17.96 -29.93
N GLU A 70 -8.69 18.31 -29.39
CA GLU A 70 -7.74 19.24 -30.09
C GLU A 70 -7.35 18.73 -31.47
N HIS A 71 -7.07 17.43 -31.61
CA HIS A 71 -6.73 16.84 -32.90
C HIS A 71 -7.92 16.88 -33.85
N ALA A 72 -9.11 16.53 -33.40
CA ALA A 72 -10.32 16.53 -34.22
C ALA A 72 -10.70 17.97 -34.67
N LEU A 73 -10.52 18.92 -33.78
CA LEU A 73 -10.71 20.35 -34.11
C LEU A 73 -9.72 20.84 -35.19
N LEU A 74 -8.45 20.46 -35.07
CA LEU A 74 -7.42 20.82 -36.05
C LEU A 74 -7.63 20.12 -37.40
N ASP A 75 -8.13 18.90 -37.40
CA ASP A 75 -8.56 18.22 -38.64
C ASP A 75 -9.72 18.95 -39.31
N ARG A 76 -10.66 19.49 -38.54
CA ARG A 76 -11.74 20.34 -39.10
C ARG A 76 -11.19 21.64 -39.67
N ALA A 77 -10.24 22.29 -38.99
CA ALA A 77 -9.56 23.50 -39.53
C ALA A 77 -8.76 23.20 -40.80
N ARG A 78 -8.08 22.06 -40.87
CA ARG A 78 -7.32 21.60 -42.04
C ARG A 78 -8.19 21.42 -43.28
N ASN A 79 -9.37 20.82 -43.10
CA ASN A 79 -10.27 20.43 -44.18
C ASN A 79 -11.38 21.47 -44.47
N GLY A 80 -11.49 22.49 -43.61
CA GLY A 80 -12.52 23.54 -43.72
C GLY A 80 -12.03 24.79 -44.44
N ASP A 81 -12.89 25.79 -44.43
CA ASP A 81 -12.62 27.12 -44.91
C ASP A 81 -12.01 28.04 -43.82
N ARG A 82 -11.81 29.32 -44.18
CA ARG A 82 -11.29 30.33 -43.26
C ARG A 82 -12.17 30.49 -42.03
N THR A 83 -13.50 30.50 -42.19
CA THR A 83 -14.44 30.62 -41.05
C THR A 83 -14.31 29.46 -40.08
N THR A 84 -14.17 28.24 -40.59
CA THR A 84 -13.94 27.05 -39.81
C THR A 84 -12.67 27.17 -38.97
N ALA A 85 -11.56 27.60 -39.57
CA ALA A 85 -10.29 27.74 -38.87
C ALA A 85 -10.36 28.86 -37.79
N GLU A 86 -11.09 29.96 -38.04
CA GLU A 86 -11.34 31.01 -37.04
C GLU A 86 -12.09 30.48 -35.82
N VAL A 87 -13.16 29.76 -36.05
CA VAL A 87 -13.96 29.16 -34.98
C VAL A 87 -13.13 28.11 -34.21
N VAL A 88 -12.35 27.29 -34.90
CA VAL A 88 -11.46 26.32 -34.27
C VAL A 88 -10.41 26.98 -33.39
N ALA A 89 -9.74 28.03 -33.86
CA ALA A 89 -8.77 28.76 -33.05
C ALA A 89 -9.42 29.35 -31.79
N GLU A 90 -10.61 29.92 -31.91
CA GLU A 90 -11.39 30.40 -30.76
C GLU A 90 -11.73 29.28 -29.77
N VAL A 91 -12.25 28.18 -30.26
CA VAL A 91 -12.64 27.04 -29.40
C VAL A 91 -11.43 26.45 -28.66
N LEU A 92 -10.31 26.23 -29.38
CA LEU A 92 -9.09 25.71 -28.76
C LEU A 92 -8.57 26.63 -27.66
N THR A 93 -8.49 27.91 -27.94
CA THR A 93 -8.02 28.92 -26.98
C THR A 93 -8.93 28.97 -25.77
N ARG A 94 -10.25 29.02 -25.94
CA ARG A 94 -11.20 28.98 -24.82
C ARG A 94 -11.10 27.69 -24.01
N ARG A 95 -10.89 26.56 -24.65
CA ARG A 95 -10.67 25.28 -23.97
C ARG A 95 -9.39 25.28 -23.14
N HIS A 96 -8.31 25.82 -23.64
CA HIS A 96 -7.04 25.91 -22.91
C HIS A 96 -7.12 26.90 -21.74
N HIS A 97 -7.67 28.09 -21.98
CA HIS A 97 -7.83 29.12 -20.95
C HIS A 97 -9.03 28.84 -20.02
N ARG A 98 -10.01 28.06 -20.49
CA ARG A 98 -11.14 27.53 -19.74
C ARG A 98 -12.26 28.51 -19.38
N TRP A 99 -12.03 29.78 -19.41
CA TRP A 99 -13.00 30.87 -19.12
C TRP A 99 -12.48 32.18 -19.68
N GLY A 100 -13.29 33.13 -19.59
CA GLY A 100 -13.03 34.48 -20.06
C GLY A 100 -13.75 34.82 -21.35
N THR A 101 -14.03 36.09 -21.52
CA THR A 101 -14.50 36.66 -22.75
C THR A 101 -13.27 37.00 -23.59
N PHE A 102 -13.13 36.36 -24.73
CA PHE A 102 -12.11 36.72 -25.71
C PHE A 102 -12.67 37.71 -26.71
N GLY A 103 -11.87 38.70 -27.09
CA GLY A 103 -12.24 39.67 -28.13
C GLY A 103 -12.04 39.06 -29.48
N ALA A 104 -10.87 39.17 -30.09
CA ALA A 104 -10.66 38.76 -31.46
C ALA A 104 -9.64 37.63 -31.63
N PHE A 105 -9.77 36.87 -32.68
CA PHE A 105 -8.87 35.79 -33.09
C PHE A 105 -8.39 35.99 -34.53
N ALA A 106 -7.18 35.51 -34.78
CA ALA A 106 -6.61 35.48 -36.13
C ALA A 106 -6.75 34.08 -36.74
N VAL A 107 -6.82 33.98 -38.02
CA VAL A 107 -7.03 32.76 -38.78
C VAL A 107 -6.05 32.58 -39.88
N GLY A 108 -5.49 31.40 -40.04
CA GLY A 108 -4.55 31.10 -41.09
C GLY A 108 -3.38 32.08 -41.11
N VAL A 109 -3.13 32.72 -42.21
CA VAL A 109 -2.07 33.70 -42.37
C VAL A 109 -2.54 35.15 -42.23
N GLU A 110 -3.84 35.38 -42.05
CA GLU A 110 -4.42 36.71 -41.92
C GLU A 110 -4.99 36.88 -40.49
N PRO A 111 -4.27 37.54 -39.59
CA PRO A 111 -4.71 37.76 -38.24
C PRO A 111 -5.85 38.80 -38.18
N VAL A 112 -6.78 38.53 -37.27
CA VAL A 112 -7.74 39.53 -36.80
C VAL A 112 -7.08 40.41 -35.74
N ALA A 113 -7.58 41.58 -35.47
CA ALA A 113 -7.03 42.44 -34.43
C ALA A 113 -6.96 41.72 -33.08
N PRO A 114 -5.85 41.83 -32.33
CA PRO A 114 -5.69 41.20 -31.02
C PRO A 114 -6.68 41.79 -30.04
N SER A 115 -7.08 40.95 -29.08
CA SER A 115 -8.01 41.36 -28.06
C SER A 115 -7.37 41.32 -26.66
N THR A 116 -7.89 42.16 -25.80
CA THR A 116 -7.57 42.13 -24.38
C THR A 116 -8.47 41.12 -23.71
N VAL A 117 -7.88 40.14 -23.06
CA VAL A 117 -8.58 39.11 -22.32
C VAL A 117 -8.43 39.40 -20.85
N SER A 118 -9.56 39.55 -20.16
CA SER A 118 -9.60 39.54 -18.70
C SER A 118 -9.80 38.10 -18.28
N VAL A 119 -8.85 37.54 -17.59
CA VAL A 119 -8.96 36.17 -17.04
C VAL A 119 -9.26 36.31 -15.58
N ASP A 120 -10.51 36.08 -15.23
CA ASP A 120 -11.04 36.15 -13.89
C ASP A 120 -10.75 34.89 -13.09
N HIS A 121 -9.60 34.31 -13.23
CA HIS A 121 -9.24 33.15 -12.43
C HIS A 121 -8.04 33.47 -11.58
N GLU A 122 -8.28 33.57 -10.31
CA GLU A 122 -7.31 34.00 -9.29
C GLU A 122 -6.04 33.14 -9.26
N SER A 123 -6.12 31.90 -9.73
CA SER A 123 -5.01 30.93 -9.63
C SER A 123 -4.02 30.96 -10.78
N TYR A 124 -4.38 31.47 -11.97
CA TYR A 124 -3.60 31.18 -13.17
C TYR A 124 -3.09 32.41 -13.91
N VAL A 125 -3.91 33.41 -14.08
CA VAL A 125 -3.52 34.65 -14.76
C VAL A 125 -4.04 35.84 -13.96
N HIS A 126 -3.15 36.74 -13.60
CA HIS A 126 -3.49 37.93 -12.86
C HIS A 126 -3.59 39.11 -13.83
N GLY A 127 -4.78 39.57 -14.06
CA GLY A 127 -5.08 40.75 -14.81
C GLY A 127 -5.25 40.54 -16.33
N PRO A 128 -5.52 41.59 -17.07
CA PRO A 128 -5.79 41.56 -18.51
C PRO A 128 -4.54 41.20 -19.29
N VAL A 129 -4.72 40.47 -20.40
CA VAL A 129 -3.66 40.09 -21.35
C VAL A 129 -4.12 40.34 -22.80
N ARG A 130 -3.15 40.56 -23.69
CA ARG A 130 -3.39 40.54 -25.11
C ARG A 130 -3.09 39.15 -25.66
N LEU A 131 -4.05 38.54 -26.31
CA LEU A 131 -3.89 37.21 -26.88
C LEU A 131 -4.16 37.25 -28.39
N VAL A 132 -3.26 36.63 -29.14
CA VAL A 132 -3.48 36.33 -30.57
C VAL A 132 -3.45 34.82 -30.73
N ALA A 133 -4.53 34.28 -31.28
CA ALA A 133 -4.64 32.85 -31.59
C ALA A 133 -4.96 32.67 -33.07
N LEU A 134 -4.30 31.76 -33.74
CA LEU A 134 -4.52 31.49 -35.15
C LEU A 134 -4.25 30.04 -35.53
N CYS A 135 -4.90 29.55 -36.56
CA CYS A 135 -4.67 28.24 -37.16
C CYS A 135 -3.97 28.40 -38.52
N ALA A 136 -2.95 27.55 -38.76
CA ALA A 136 -2.22 27.54 -40.04
C ALA A 136 -1.60 26.17 -40.32
N PRO A 137 -1.35 25.78 -41.58
CA PRO A 137 -0.47 24.64 -41.85
C PRO A 137 0.92 24.88 -41.26
N PHE A 138 1.59 23.83 -40.80
CA PHE A 138 2.95 23.94 -40.21
C PHE A 138 3.97 24.55 -41.22
N SER A 139 3.82 24.22 -42.49
CA SER A 139 4.63 24.82 -43.56
C SER A 139 4.48 26.36 -43.70
N ALA A 140 3.37 26.92 -43.23
CA ALA A 140 3.12 28.37 -43.19
C ALA A 140 3.48 29.03 -41.84
N LEU A 141 4.12 28.31 -40.92
CA LEU A 141 4.47 28.81 -39.59
C LEU A 141 5.22 30.16 -39.59
N PRO A 142 6.23 30.40 -40.47
CA PRO A 142 6.89 31.70 -40.52
C PRO A 142 5.94 32.87 -40.84
N THR A 143 5.03 32.64 -41.77
CA THR A 143 4.02 33.66 -42.16
C THR A 143 2.99 33.88 -41.05
N ALA A 144 2.55 32.80 -40.39
CA ALA A 144 1.65 32.85 -39.23
C ALA A 144 2.30 33.58 -38.04
N ALA A 145 3.57 33.33 -37.76
CA ALA A 145 4.33 34.06 -36.75
C ALA A 145 4.42 35.56 -37.03
N ALA A 146 4.75 35.92 -38.28
CA ALA A 146 4.78 37.32 -38.71
C ALA A 146 3.42 38.01 -38.51
N ALA A 147 2.37 37.35 -38.91
CA ALA A 147 1.00 37.86 -38.78
C ALA A 147 0.60 38.05 -37.31
N ALA A 148 0.91 37.07 -36.41
CA ALA A 148 0.64 37.14 -34.97
C ALA A 148 1.38 38.32 -34.31
N VAL A 149 2.67 38.49 -34.63
CA VAL A 149 3.48 39.60 -34.11
C VAL A 149 2.98 40.95 -34.58
N SER A 150 2.64 41.08 -35.87
CA SER A 150 2.07 42.30 -36.43
C SER A 150 0.76 42.71 -35.77
N ALA A 151 -0.10 41.72 -35.51
CA ALA A 151 -1.37 41.95 -34.81
C ALA A 151 -1.15 42.44 -33.37
N LEU A 152 -0.21 41.84 -32.61
CA LEU A 152 0.13 42.29 -31.26
C LEU A 152 0.71 43.71 -31.24
N GLN A 153 1.57 44.04 -32.17
CA GLN A 153 2.15 45.38 -32.28
C GLN A 153 1.09 46.45 -32.57
N SER A 154 0.10 46.12 -33.37
CA SER A 154 -1.00 47.04 -33.74
C SER A 154 -1.92 47.35 -32.54
N ALA A 155 -1.98 46.51 -31.53
CA ALA A 155 -2.85 46.66 -30.36
C ALA A 155 -2.24 47.45 -29.21
N GLY A 156 -1.05 48.02 -29.37
CA GLY A 156 -0.36 48.73 -28.29
C GLY A 156 0.37 47.80 -27.32
N SER A 157 0.98 48.35 -26.26
CA SER A 157 1.86 47.61 -25.32
C SER A 157 1.38 47.62 -23.85
N GLU A 158 0.15 48.05 -23.62
CA GLU A 158 -0.35 48.27 -22.25
C GLU A 158 -0.42 47.01 -21.38
N PHE A 159 -0.68 45.85 -22.00
CA PHE A 159 -0.84 44.58 -21.28
C PHE A 159 0.13 43.52 -21.77
N PRO A 160 0.46 42.53 -20.92
CA PRO A 160 1.24 41.36 -21.35
C PRO A 160 0.63 40.67 -22.56
N ALA A 161 1.47 40.10 -23.41
CA ALA A 161 1.07 39.44 -24.64
C ALA A 161 1.24 37.93 -24.61
N MET A 162 0.37 37.20 -25.27
CA MET A 162 0.45 35.77 -25.53
C MET A 162 0.18 35.50 -27.03
N ILE A 163 0.89 34.51 -27.59
CA ILE A 163 0.69 34.01 -28.95
C ILE A 163 0.37 32.53 -28.88
N GLU A 164 -0.66 32.07 -29.55
CA GLU A 164 -1.03 30.68 -29.71
C GLU A 164 -1.23 30.37 -31.19
N ILE A 165 -0.34 29.56 -31.79
CA ILE A 165 -0.40 29.12 -33.16
C ILE A 165 -0.71 27.62 -33.19
N TYR A 166 -1.87 27.29 -33.69
CA TYR A 166 -2.34 25.92 -33.85
C TYR A 166 -2.06 25.44 -35.26
N THR A 167 -1.28 24.39 -35.41
CA THR A 167 -0.81 23.91 -36.70
C THR A 167 -1.05 22.42 -36.89
N TRP A 168 -0.99 21.97 -38.15
CA TRP A 168 -1.01 20.56 -38.52
C TRP A 168 0.12 20.26 -39.51
N LEU A 169 0.69 19.07 -39.37
CA LEU A 169 1.69 18.54 -40.29
C LEU A 169 1.02 18.01 -41.54
N THR A 170 1.66 18.22 -42.69
CA THR A 170 1.32 17.53 -43.95
C THR A 170 1.98 16.15 -43.97
N ASP A 171 1.57 15.26 -44.89
CA ASP A 171 2.13 13.92 -45.03
C ASP A 171 3.66 13.90 -45.22
N VAL A 172 4.22 14.98 -45.78
CA VAL A 172 5.68 15.14 -45.98
C VAL A 172 6.39 15.42 -44.66
N ASP A 173 5.74 16.09 -43.71
CA ASP A 173 6.30 16.51 -42.43
C ASP A 173 5.95 15.61 -41.29
N ALA A 174 5.19 14.52 -41.51
CA ALA A 174 4.58 13.69 -40.49
C ALA A 174 5.58 12.99 -39.53
N GLN A 175 6.87 12.90 -39.92
CA GLN A 175 7.95 12.26 -39.16
C GLN A 175 8.89 13.24 -38.47
N LEU A 176 8.56 14.55 -38.41
CA LEU A 176 9.41 15.54 -37.75
C LEU A 176 9.55 15.19 -36.24
N ALA A 177 10.82 15.12 -35.79
CA ALA A 177 11.13 14.96 -34.37
C ALA A 177 10.76 16.21 -33.57
N ASP A 178 10.49 16.07 -32.29
CA ASP A 178 10.11 17.18 -31.41
C ASP A 178 11.14 18.32 -31.39
N ASP A 179 12.43 17.98 -31.45
CA ASP A 179 13.49 19.01 -31.52
C ASP A 179 13.47 19.79 -32.82
N ALA A 180 13.11 19.16 -33.93
CA ALA A 180 12.98 19.85 -35.22
C ALA A 180 11.77 20.82 -35.24
N ILE A 181 10.65 20.37 -34.61
CA ILE A 181 9.46 21.21 -34.44
C ILE A 181 9.77 22.41 -33.53
N ALA A 182 10.47 22.19 -32.43
CA ALA A 182 10.86 23.25 -31.52
C ALA A 182 11.81 24.24 -32.15
N ALA A 183 12.78 23.76 -32.93
CA ALA A 183 13.69 24.63 -33.69
C ALA A 183 12.94 25.50 -34.73
N ALA A 184 12.04 24.89 -35.51
CA ALA A 184 11.23 25.63 -36.49
C ALA A 184 10.31 26.69 -35.83
N ALA A 185 9.72 26.37 -34.67
CA ALA A 185 8.91 27.30 -33.90
C ALA A 185 9.75 28.48 -33.36
N LEU A 186 10.94 28.18 -32.88
CA LEU A 186 11.88 29.19 -32.37
C LEU A 186 12.36 30.08 -33.47
N ASP A 187 12.79 29.54 -34.62
CA ASP A 187 13.25 30.30 -35.78
C ASP A 187 12.15 31.21 -36.32
N ALA A 188 10.93 30.68 -36.46
CA ALA A 188 9.80 31.46 -37.01
C ALA A 188 9.45 32.69 -36.15
N LEU A 189 9.43 32.52 -34.82
CA LEU A 189 9.05 33.58 -33.88
C LEU A 189 10.22 34.53 -33.58
N SER A 190 11.46 34.03 -33.50
CA SER A 190 12.65 34.86 -33.28
C SER A 190 13.01 35.76 -34.43
N ALA A 191 12.50 35.50 -35.64
CA ALA A 191 12.67 36.36 -36.79
C ALA A 191 12.00 37.76 -36.65
N HIS A 192 11.16 37.93 -35.63
CA HIS A 192 10.36 39.12 -35.40
C HIS A 192 10.64 39.75 -34.03
N PRO A 193 10.64 41.09 -33.92
CA PRO A 193 10.81 41.78 -32.63
C PRO A 193 9.55 41.58 -31.78
N LEU A 194 9.66 40.71 -30.83
CA LEU A 194 8.65 40.47 -29.77
C LEU A 194 9.03 41.36 -28.59
N GLY A 195 8.21 42.35 -28.26
CA GLY A 195 8.49 43.27 -27.17
C GLY A 195 8.59 42.56 -25.80
N ASP A 196 9.14 43.26 -24.78
CA ASP A 196 9.35 42.78 -23.41
C ASP A 196 8.04 42.35 -22.70
N SER A 197 6.90 42.67 -23.28
CA SER A 197 5.57 42.31 -22.75
C SER A 197 5.11 40.88 -23.08
N LEU A 198 5.86 40.10 -23.87
CA LEU A 198 5.48 38.71 -24.19
C LEU A 198 5.65 37.82 -22.95
N ARG A 199 4.58 37.15 -22.58
CA ARG A 199 4.61 36.10 -21.54
C ARG A 199 5.10 34.77 -22.07
N TYR A 200 4.48 34.34 -23.17
CA TYR A 200 4.85 33.13 -23.89
C TYR A 200 4.28 33.13 -25.31
N ALA A 201 4.89 32.31 -26.15
CA ALA A 201 4.29 31.90 -27.41
C ALA A 201 4.20 30.37 -27.45
N VAL A 202 3.06 29.85 -27.86
CA VAL A 202 2.82 28.41 -27.99
C VAL A 202 2.63 28.08 -29.47
N VAL A 203 3.31 27.04 -29.94
CA VAL A 203 3.02 26.39 -31.20
C VAL A 203 2.51 24.97 -30.90
N ALA A 204 1.24 24.73 -31.18
CA ALA A 204 0.60 23.44 -31.07
C ALA A 204 0.59 22.75 -32.43
N VAL A 205 1.07 21.53 -32.53
CA VAL A 205 1.26 20.81 -33.79
C VAL A 205 0.53 19.49 -33.76
N ALA A 206 -0.53 19.34 -34.52
CA ALA A 206 -1.20 18.06 -34.72
C ALA A 206 -0.40 17.21 -35.72
N SER A 207 -0.07 15.99 -35.29
CA SER A 207 0.48 14.95 -36.14
C SER A 207 -0.63 13.98 -36.49
N GLY A 208 -1.03 13.91 -37.75
CA GLY A 208 -2.04 13.00 -38.22
C GLY A 208 -1.63 12.38 -39.54
N GLY A 209 -1.55 11.08 -39.58
CA GLY A 209 -1.40 10.27 -40.77
C GLY A 209 -2.15 8.95 -40.62
N ASN A 210 -2.85 8.53 -41.63
CA ASN A 210 -3.53 7.25 -41.78
C ASN A 210 -2.56 6.05 -41.75
N GLY A 211 -1.74 5.88 -40.73
CA GLY A 211 -0.71 4.84 -40.76
C GLY A 211 -0.06 4.41 -39.46
N SER A 212 -0.41 4.94 -38.29
CA SER A 212 0.11 4.40 -37.04
C SER A 212 -0.72 3.21 -36.57
N VAL A 213 -0.08 2.06 -36.40
CA VAL A 213 -0.68 0.76 -36.00
C VAL A 213 -1.28 0.79 -34.57
N HIS A 214 -1.09 1.90 -33.83
CA HIS A 214 -1.74 2.19 -32.56
C HIS A 214 -2.11 3.68 -32.53
N GLY A 215 -3.16 4.06 -33.23
CA GLY A 215 -3.77 5.38 -33.43
C GLY A 215 -3.70 6.43 -32.31
N GLU A 216 -2.53 6.77 -31.82
CA GLU A 216 -2.34 7.89 -30.91
C GLU A 216 -2.26 9.19 -31.74
N GLN A 217 -3.41 9.82 -31.91
CA GLN A 217 -3.52 11.16 -32.42
C GLN A 217 -3.07 12.12 -31.32
N SER A 218 -1.85 12.65 -31.43
CA SER A 218 -1.31 13.56 -30.41
C SER A 218 -1.10 14.97 -30.96
N VAL A 219 -1.45 15.96 -30.15
CA VAL A 219 -1.06 17.36 -30.40
C VAL A 219 0.16 17.63 -29.52
N ARG A 220 1.25 18.06 -30.18
CA ARG A 220 2.51 18.41 -29.54
C ARG A 220 2.56 19.92 -29.30
N HIS A 221 2.89 20.35 -28.08
CA HIS A 221 2.99 21.75 -27.72
C HIS A 221 4.46 22.13 -27.53
N VAL A 222 4.88 23.24 -28.17
CA VAL A 222 6.17 23.88 -27.94
C VAL A 222 5.89 25.27 -27.36
N THR A 223 6.40 25.53 -26.17
CA THR A 223 6.28 26.82 -25.49
C THR A 223 7.60 27.56 -25.56
N LEU A 224 7.55 28.80 -26.01
CA LEU A 224 8.69 29.73 -26.10
C LEU A 224 8.47 30.84 -25.08
N ARG A 225 9.53 31.19 -24.33
CA ARG A 225 9.52 32.32 -23.41
C ARG A 225 10.61 33.32 -23.72
N PRO A 226 10.37 34.62 -23.44
CA PRO A 226 11.42 35.62 -23.54
C PRO A 226 12.51 35.37 -22.50
N SER A 227 13.75 35.56 -22.88
CA SER A 227 14.93 35.56 -22.03
C SER A 227 15.81 36.75 -22.39
N PRO A 228 16.82 37.11 -21.58
CA PRO A 228 17.77 38.18 -21.93
C PRO A 228 18.54 37.94 -23.24
N ALA A 229 18.61 36.69 -23.70
CA ALA A 229 19.28 36.30 -24.94
C ALA A 229 18.32 36.16 -26.14
N GLY A 230 17.04 36.51 -25.99
CA GLY A 230 15.98 36.31 -26.99
C GLY A 230 14.98 35.24 -26.55
N LEU A 231 14.20 34.72 -27.49
CA LEU A 231 13.29 33.61 -27.18
C LEU A 231 14.04 32.31 -26.92
N VAL A 232 13.56 31.57 -25.96
CA VAL A 232 14.07 30.20 -25.64
C VAL A 232 12.90 29.25 -25.46
N GLU A 233 13.13 28.00 -25.80
CA GLU A 233 12.15 26.95 -25.51
C GLU A 233 12.06 26.68 -24.00
N ASP A 234 10.84 26.68 -23.47
CA ASP A 234 10.57 26.18 -22.15
C ASP A 234 10.40 24.65 -22.19
N ARG A 235 11.53 23.93 -22.12
CA ARG A 235 11.55 22.47 -22.23
C ARG A 235 10.78 21.77 -21.10
N PHE A 236 10.57 22.46 -19.97
CA PHE A 236 9.74 21.99 -18.87
C PHE A 236 8.29 21.78 -19.29
N LEU A 237 7.80 22.62 -20.21
CA LEU A 237 6.44 22.55 -20.73
C LEU A 237 6.33 21.79 -22.06
N ARG A 238 7.40 21.18 -22.55
CA ARG A 238 7.36 20.48 -23.85
C ARG A 238 6.23 19.45 -23.87
N GLY A 239 5.33 19.56 -24.85
CA GLY A 239 4.17 18.71 -25.02
C GLY A 239 2.99 19.03 -24.09
N LEU A 240 3.03 20.11 -23.30
CA LEU A 240 1.94 20.61 -22.47
C LEU A 240 1.61 22.05 -22.85
N HIS A 241 0.34 22.38 -22.89
CA HIS A 241 -0.06 23.77 -22.96
C HIS A 241 0.25 24.49 -21.64
N PRO A 242 0.81 25.73 -21.63
CA PRO A 242 1.15 26.46 -20.43
C PRO A 242 -0.01 26.58 -19.42
N MET A 243 -1.21 26.82 -19.92
CA MET A 243 -2.39 26.95 -19.05
C MET A 243 -2.78 25.62 -18.38
N MET A 244 -2.51 24.48 -19.00
CA MET A 244 -2.67 23.19 -18.37
C MET A 244 -1.62 22.99 -17.27
N ALA A 245 -0.37 23.35 -17.54
CA ALA A 245 0.70 23.30 -16.55
C ALA A 245 0.40 24.16 -15.31
N GLU A 246 -0.21 25.33 -15.50
CA GLU A 246 -0.66 26.19 -14.39
C GLU A 246 -1.79 25.52 -13.58
N ARG A 247 -2.83 25.02 -14.24
CA ARG A 247 -3.94 24.33 -13.58
C ARG A 247 -3.48 23.13 -12.77
N LEU A 248 -2.53 22.36 -13.30
CA LEU A 248 -1.93 21.18 -12.65
C LEU A 248 -0.80 21.56 -11.68
N ARG A 249 -0.54 22.85 -11.51
CA ARG A 249 0.45 23.39 -10.58
C ARG A 249 1.85 22.79 -10.76
N LEU A 250 2.29 22.64 -12.02
CA LEU A 250 3.63 22.13 -12.33
C LEU A 250 4.77 22.98 -11.75
N TRP A 251 4.54 24.26 -11.49
CA TRP A 251 5.48 25.14 -10.80
C TRP A 251 5.93 24.58 -9.43
N ARG A 252 5.12 23.71 -8.80
CA ARG A 252 5.49 23.05 -7.55
C ARG A 252 6.70 22.14 -7.71
N LEU A 253 7.02 21.72 -8.94
CA LEU A 253 8.20 20.89 -9.24
C LEU A 253 9.45 21.73 -9.55
N ALA A 254 9.45 23.04 -9.29
CA ALA A 254 10.57 23.94 -9.60
C ALA A 254 11.91 23.55 -8.95
N ASN A 255 11.88 22.83 -7.84
CA ASN A 255 13.08 22.31 -7.15
C ASN A 255 13.64 21.02 -7.77
N PHE A 256 13.06 20.53 -8.86
CA PHE A 256 13.45 19.30 -9.53
C PHE A 256 13.85 19.57 -10.98
N GLU A 257 14.75 18.75 -11.48
CA GLU A 257 15.00 18.60 -12.92
C GLU A 257 14.01 17.55 -13.45
N LEU A 258 13.29 17.91 -14.50
CA LEU A 258 12.25 17.05 -15.04
C LEU A 258 12.66 16.44 -16.38
N GLU A 259 12.49 15.14 -16.50
CA GLU A 259 12.54 14.42 -17.74
C GLU A 259 11.15 13.85 -18.03
N ARG A 260 10.60 14.19 -19.19
CA ARG A 260 9.33 13.62 -19.63
C ARG A 260 9.54 12.20 -20.15
N LEU A 261 8.74 11.27 -19.65
CA LEU A 261 8.76 9.88 -20.07
C LEU A 261 7.55 9.57 -20.97
N GLY A 262 7.68 8.53 -21.79
CA GLY A 262 6.55 8.00 -22.57
C GLY A 262 5.42 7.54 -21.65
N SER A 263 4.21 7.94 -21.97
CA SER A 263 3.00 7.65 -21.16
C SER A 263 1.78 7.47 -22.03
N PRO A 264 0.73 6.78 -21.57
CA PRO A 264 -0.55 6.68 -22.27
C PRO A 264 -1.18 8.05 -22.53
N THR A 265 -2.05 8.13 -23.54
CA THR A 265 -2.78 9.36 -23.89
C THR A 265 -3.55 9.92 -22.68
N GLY A 266 -3.45 11.23 -22.48
CA GLY A 266 -4.11 11.93 -21.37
C GLY A 266 -3.36 11.90 -20.05
N VAL A 267 -2.26 11.14 -19.95
CA VAL A 267 -1.37 11.12 -18.78
C VAL A 267 0.00 11.69 -19.16
N HIS A 268 0.52 12.57 -18.33
CA HIS A 268 1.86 13.14 -18.48
C HIS A 268 2.75 12.60 -17.37
N LEU A 269 3.75 11.78 -17.75
CA LEU A 269 4.66 11.15 -16.80
C LEU A 269 6.02 11.86 -16.82
N PHE A 270 6.48 12.24 -15.65
CA PHE A 270 7.78 12.87 -15.44
C PHE A 270 8.63 12.08 -14.47
N ARG A 271 9.91 11.91 -14.80
CA ARG A 271 10.95 11.59 -13.85
C ARG A 271 11.52 12.91 -13.33
N ALA A 272 11.42 13.12 -12.02
CA ALA A 272 11.87 14.31 -11.35
C ALA A 272 13.06 13.99 -10.45
N THR A 273 14.20 14.63 -10.69
CA THR A 273 15.42 14.51 -9.88
C THR A 273 15.61 15.81 -9.11
N ALA A 274 15.70 15.74 -7.79
CA ALA A 274 15.80 16.92 -6.96
C ALA A 274 17.12 17.67 -7.20
N ARG A 275 17.05 18.98 -7.40
CA ARG A 275 18.23 19.83 -7.50
C ARG A 275 19.01 19.80 -6.20
N GLY A 276 20.28 19.50 -6.27
CA GLY A 276 21.16 19.38 -5.08
C GLY A 276 21.07 18.02 -4.35
N ASN A 277 20.21 17.07 -4.80
CA ASN A 277 20.14 15.72 -4.26
C ASN A 277 19.80 14.69 -5.34
N ALA A 278 20.80 14.26 -6.11
CA ALA A 278 20.62 13.30 -7.21
C ALA A 278 20.06 11.92 -6.77
N SER A 279 20.07 11.61 -5.48
CA SER A 279 19.49 10.36 -4.96
C SER A 279 17.97 10.43 -4.78
N ASP A 280 17.39 11.63 -4.79
CA ASP A 280 15.96 11.87 -4.70
C ASP A 280 15.36 11.92 -6.11
N GLU A 281 15.10 10.76 -6.68
CA GLU A 281 14.38 10.56 -7.93
C GLU A 281 12.95 10.08 -7.63
N ARG A 282 11.97 10.71 -8.27
CA ARG A 282 10.53 10.40 -8.12
C ARG A 282 9.84 10.38 -9.48
N LEU A 283 8.72 9.67 -9.55
CA LEU A 283 7.80 9.73 -10.68
C LEU A 283 6.59 10.60 -10.34
N PHE A 284 6.21 11.45 -11.26
CA PHE A 284 4.99 12.25 -11.21
C PHE A 284 4.13 11.92 -12.42
N ALA A 285 2.98 11.31 -12.19
CA ALA A 285 1.95 11.14 -13.21
C ALA A 285 0.89 12.22 -13.03
N ILE A 286 0.62 12.99 -14.07
CA ILE A 286 -0.23 14.15 -14.02
C ILE A 286 -1.27 14.05 -15.13
N ALA A 287 -2.56 14.25 -14.79
CA ALA A 287 -3.65 14.17 -15.75
C ALA A 287 -4.82 15.08 -15.36
N GLU A 288 -5.72 15.31 -16.29
CA GLU A 288 -6.99 16.00 -16.05
C GLU A 288 -8.16 15.01 -16.11
N VAL A 289 -9.12 15.18 -15.20
CA VAL A 289 -10.40 14.48 -15.22
C VAL A 289 -11.48 15.51 -15.56
N ARG A 290 -12.14 15.32 -16.67
CA ARG A 290 -13.10 16.29 -17.21
C ARG A 290 -14.56 15.87 -17.04
N ASP A 291 -14.81 14.62 -16.67
CA ASP A 291 -16.13 14.06 -16.40
C ASP A 291 -16.15 13.35 -15.04
N LEU A 292 -17.19 13.60 -14.26
CA LEU A 292 -17.48 12.95 -12.98
C LEU A 292 -18.88 12.32 -12.94
N THR A 293 -19.41 11.94 -14.11
CA THR A 293 -20.71 11.27 -14.17
C THR A 293 -20.66 9.98 -13.36
N PRO A 294 -21.50 9.85 -12.29
CA PRO A 294 -21.45 8.71 -11.41
C PRO A 294 -22.30 7.55 -11.93
N VAL A 295 -21.84 6.34 -11.67
CA VAL A 295 -22.70 5.16 -11.70
C VAL A 295 -23.32 4.99 -10.31
N ARG A 296 -24.64 4.80 -10.26
CA ARG A 296 -25.41 4.63 -9.01
C ARG A 296 -26.05 3.26 -8.96
N ASP A 297 -26.14 2.72 -7.74
CA ASP A 297 -26.89 1.49 -7.47
C ASP A 297 -28.41 1.76 -7.38
N ASP A 298 -29.20 0.69 -7.21
CA ASP A 298 -30.65 0.77 -7.07
C ASP A 298 -31.11 1.59 -5.85
N ALA A 299 -30.23 1.81 -4.88
CA ALA A 299 -30.47 2.65 -3.71
C ALA A 299 -30.02 4.10 -3.92
N GLY A 300 -29.53 4.46 -5.11
CA GLY A 300 -29.07 5.80 -5.47
C GLY A 300 -27.67 6.14 -4.96
N ARG A 301 -26.93 5.20 -4.36
CA ARG A 301 -25.57 5.41 -3.86
C ARG A 301 -24.59 5.37 -5.02
N VAL A 302 -23.57 6.21 -4.96
CA VAL A 302 -22.48 6.22 -5.94
C VAL A 302 -21.62 4.98 -5.73
N VAL A 303 -21.49 4.15 -6.78
CA VAL A 303 -20.70 2.91 -6.77
C VAL A 303 -19.46 2.98 -7.65
N ALA A 304 -19.44 3.90 -8.62
CA ALA A 304 -18.27 4.13 -9.47
C ALA A 304 -18.26 5.55 -10.05
N LEU A 305 -17.05 6.04 -10.34
CA LEU A 305 -16.74 7.25 -11.09
C LEU A 305 -15.82 6.87 -12.27
N PRO A 306 -16.38 6.36 -13.38
CA PRO A 306 -15.60 5.63 -14.41
C PRO A 306 -14.43 6.42 -14.98
N GLU A 307 -14.60 7.72 -15.26
CA GLU A 307 -13.52 8.53 -15.83
C GLU A 307 -12.41 8.80 -14.80
N LEU A 308 -12.77 9.07 -13.54
CA LEU A 308 -11.78 9.25 -12.47
C LEU A 308 -10.99 7.95 -12.24
N GLU A 309 -11.68 6.82 -12.14
CA GLU A 309 -11.07 5.49 -11.93
C GLU A 309 -10.16 5.14 -13.09
N ARG A 310 -10.62 5.31 -14.33
CA ARG A 310 -9.84 5.07 -15.54
C ARG A 310 -8.58 5.93 -15.58
N THR A 311 -8.69 7.23 -15.31
CA THR A 311 -7.55 8.14 -15.33
C THR A 311 -6.54 7.82 -14.25
N LEU A 312 -7.02 7.43 -13.06
CA LEU A 312 -6.17 7.00 -11.96
C LEU A 312 -5.44 5.69 -12.30
N LEU A 313 -6.15 4.67 -12.80
CA LEU A 313 -5.55 3.39 -13.22
C LEU A 313 -4.55 3.58 -14.36
N THR A 314 -4.86 4.43 -15.34
CA THR A 314 -3.94 4.76 -16.45
C THR A 314 -2.66 5.44 -15.92
N SER A 315 -2.80 6.33 -14.93
CA SER A 315 -1.67 6.98 -14.28
C SER A 315 -0.81 5.99 -13.48
N MET A 316 -1.44 5.06 -12.78
CA MET A 316 -0.77 3.96 -12.08
C MET A 316 -0.02 3.05 -13.06
N GLU A 317 -0.64 2.71 -14.20
CA GLU A 317 -0.02 1.90 -15.24
C GLU A 317 1.21 2.59 -15.86
N ALA A 318 1.14 3.90 -16.10
CA ALA A 318 2.29 4.68 -16.57
C ALA A 318 3.47 4.55 -15.60
N ILE A 319 3.24 4.66 -14.30
CA ILE A 319 4.27 4.46 -13.26
C ILE A 319 4.75 3.01 -13.27
N ARG A 320 3.85 2.03 -13.37
CA ARG A 320 4.18 0.59 -13.36
C ARG A 320 5.13 0.22 -14.48
N ARG A 321 4.94 0.73 -15.69
CA ARG A 321 5.83 0.47 -16.84
C ARG A 321 7.27 0.91 -16.58
N VAL A 322 7.47 1.97 -15.82
CA VAL A 322 8.80 2.44 -15.42
C VAL A 322 9.37 1.63 -14.27
N GLN A 323 8.52 1.16 -13.34
CA GLN A 323 8.93 0.44 -12.12
C GLN A 323 9.18 -1.05 -12.37
N ALA A 324 8.37 -1.71 -13.22
CA ALA A 324 8.41 -3.15 -13.42
C ALA A 324 9.78 -3.72 -13.82
N PRO A 325 10.55 -3.09 -14.75
CA PRO A 325 11.86 -3.60 -15.13
C PRO A 325 12.95 -3.34 -14.07
N ARG A 326 12.65 -2.59 -13.01
CA ARG A 326 13.63 -2.19 -11.99
C ARG A 326 13.70 -3.22 -10.86
N PRO A 327 14.89 -3.71 -10.48
CA PRO A 327 15.05 -4.48 -9.25
C PRO A 327 14.57 -3.68 -8.04
N LEU A 328 14.14 -4.34 -6.96
CA LEU A 328 13.61 -3.71 -5.77
C LEU A 328 14.50 -2.57 -5.24
N GLY A 329 15.80 -2.79 -5.16
CA GLY A 329 16.76 -1.79 -4.69
C GLY A 329 16.93 -0.55 -5.58
N GLN A 330 16.44 -0.61 -6.84
CA GLN A 330 16.50 0.49 -7.80
C GLN A 330 15.12 1.10 -8.08
N ARG A 331 14.07 0.64 -7.43
CA ARG A 331 12.73 1.21 -7.55
C ARG A 331 12.69 2.63 -7.02
N LEU A 332 11.90 3.47 -7.71
CA LEU A 332 11.67 4.85 -7.30
C LEU A 332 10.54 4.88 -6.28
N TRP A 333 10.71 5.69 -5.24
CA TRP A 333 9.77 5.84 -4.14
C TRP A 333 9.34 7.31 -4.02
N TRP A 334 8.32 7.60 -3.21
CA TRP A 334 7.70 8.91 -3.13
C TRP A 334 7.06 9.37 -4.44
N ASN A 335 6.65 8.40 -5.27
CA ASN A 335 5.95 8.70 -6.51
C ASN A 335 4.59 9.31 -6.21
N ARG A 336 4.12 10.18 -7.10
CA ARG A 336 2.86 10.90 -6.90
C ARG A 336 2.02 10.90 -8.15
N ILE A 337 0.70 10.89 -7.95
CA ILE A 337 -0.28 11.13 -8.99
C ILE A 337 -0.99 12.43 -8.65
N VAL A 338 -1.12 13.33 -9.63
CA VAL A 338 -1.84 14.60 -9.47
C VAL A 338 -2.91 14.67 -10.55
N LEU A 339 -4.17 14.67 -10.14
CA LEU A 339 -5.32 14.77 -11.05
C LEU A 339 -6.01 16.12 -10.86
N GLY A 340 -6.13 16.89 -11.93
CA GLY A 340 -6.94 18.11 -11.97
C GLY A 340 -8.38 17.78 -12.33
N ILE A 341 -9.30 17.98 -11.40
CA ILE A 341 -10.72 17.67 -11.59
C ILE A 341 -11.45 18.92 -12.07
N TRP A 342 -12.05 18.85 -13.26
CA TRP A 342 -12.75 19.99 -13.85
C TRP A 342 -14.13 20.24 -13.25
N PRO A 343 -15.03 19.24 -13.20
CA PRO A 343 -16.34 19.45 -12.61
C PRO A 343 -16.24 19.66 -11.09
N PRO A 344 -17.14 20.44 -10.48
CA PRO A 344 -17.24 20.50 -9.03
C PRO A 344 -17.53 19.12 -8.45
N VAL A 345 -16.82 18.77 -7.38
CA VAL A 345 -17.02 17.51 -6.65
C VAL A 345 -18.16 17.70 -5.65
N THR A 346 -19.26 17.01 -5.87
CA THR A 346 -20.47 17.04 -5.02
C THR A 346 -20.63 15.80 -4.15
N PHE A 347 -19.75 14.82 -4.28
CA PHE A 347 -19.78 13.56 -3.53
C PHE A 347 -19.26 13.75 -2.10
N THR A 348 -19.75 12.92 -1.19
CA THR A 348 -19.24 12.85 0.17
C THR A 348 -17.84 12.24 0.21
N LEU A 349 -17.08 12.54 1.26
CA LEU A 349 -15.76 11.92 1.43
C LEU A 349 -15.85 10.40 1.55
N GLY A 350 -16.88 9.87 2.24
CA GLY A 350 -17.10 8.43 2.36
C GLY A 350 -17.38 7.71 1.04
N GLU A 351 -18.12 8.35 0.11
CA GLU A 351 -18.33 7.79 -1.25
C GLU A 351 -17.02 7.73 -2.02
N ILE A 352 -16.21 8.79 -1.95
CA ILE A 352 -14.90 8.84 -2.61
C ILE A 352 -13.94 7.81 -2.00
N GLU A 353 -13.92 7.68 -0.68
CA GLU A 353 -13.09 6.71 0.05
C GLU A 353 -13.47 5.27 -0.32
N SER A 354 -14.77 4.98 -0.42
CA SER A 354 -15.26 3.66 -0.83
C SER A 354 -14.78 3.27 -2.24
N ILE A 355 -14.81 4.22 -3.19
CA ILE A 355 -14.30 4.00 -4.55
C ILE A 355 -12.78 3.81 -4.53
N ALA A 356 -12.05 4.66 -3.81
CA ALA A 356 -10.60 4.57 -3.71
C ALA A 356 -10.12 3.24 -3.09
N ALA A 357 -10.86 2.70 -2.13
CA ALA A 357 -10.56 1.41 -1.51
C ALA A 357 -10.56 0.25 -2.54
N THR A 358 -11.41 0.33 -3.56
CA THR A 358 -11.45 -0.69 -4.64
C THR A 358 -10.20 -0.66 -5.53
N LEU A 359 -9.49 0.48 -5.58
CA LEU A 359 -8.31 0.71 -6.41
C LEU A 359 -7.00 0.53 -5.63
N ALA A 360 -7.06 0.37 -4.31
CA ALA A 360 -5.86 0.29 -3.46
C ALA A 360 -4.92 -0.85 -3.87
N GLY A 361 -5.46 -2.01 -4.29
CA GLY A 361 -4.65 -3.13 -4.79
C GLY A 361 -3.80 -2.79 -6.01
N ALA A 362 -4.27 -1.87 -6.88
CA ALA A 362 -3.53 -1.46 -8.07
C ALA A 362 -2.31 -0.58 -7.75
N ALA A 363 -2.22 0.00 -6.56
CA ALA A 363 -1.11 0.83 -6.12
C ALA A 363 0.10 0.03 -5.59
N VAL A 364 -0.09 -1.27 -5.32
CA VAL A 364 0.96 -2.13 -4.75
C VAL A 364 2.18 -2.18 -5.67
N GLY A 365 3.37 -1.97 -5.10
CA GLY A 365 4.64 -2.01 -5.81
C GLY A 365 4.99 -0.78 -6.65
N LEU A 366 4.11 0.23 -6.71
CA LEU A 366 4.35 1.47 -7.46
C LEU A 366 5.25 2.47 -6.73
N GLY A 367 5.56 2.26 -5.45
CA GLY A 367 6.25 3.26 -4.64
C GLY A 367 5.44 4.56 -4.49
N LEU A 368 4.13 4.47 -4.64
CA LEU A 368 3.22 5.60 -4.59
C LEU A 368 3.07 6.07 -3.14
N GLU A 369 3.29 7.36 -2.93
CA GLU A 369 3.18 8.01 -1.61
C GLU A 369 1.87 8.77 -1.48
N GLU A 370 1.53 9.54 -2.51
CA GLU A 370 0.37 10.42 -2.47
C GLU A 370 -0.35 10.43 -3.83
N VAL A 371 -1.68 10.50 -3.76
CA VAL A 371 -2.55 10.88 -4.87
C VAL A 371 -3.28 12.15 -4.48
N HIS A 372 -3.15 13.18 -5.31
CA HIS A 372 -3.82 14.47 -5.13
C HIS A 372 -4.90 14.65 -6.18
N LEU A 373 -6.14 14.86 -5.75
CA LEU A 373 -7.21 15.33 -6.61
C LEU A 373 -7.38 16.83 -6.35
N LEU A 374 -6.91 17.67 -7.27
CA LEU A 374 -7.09 19.12 -7.21
C LEU A 374 -8.48 19.44 -7.75
N CYS A 375 -9.39 19.90 -6.91
CA CYS A 375 -10.80 20.03 -7.27
C CYS A 375 -11.45 21.24 -6.61
N ARG A 376 -12.68 21.53 -7.04
CA ARG A 376 -13.58 22.47 -6.39
C ARG A 376 -14.70 21.71 -5.71
N ARG A 377 -14.99 22.03 -4.48
CA ARG A 377 -16.12 21.45 -3.72
C ARG A 377 -17.07 22.53 -3.24
N VAL A 378 -18.34 22.18 -3.14
CA VAL A 378 -19.33 23.04 -2.54
C VAL A 378 -19.15 22.98 -1.02
N ASP A 379 -18.87 24.11 -0.40
CA ASP A 379 -18.84 24.23 1.05
C ASP A 379 -20.24 24.01 1.63
N ALA A 380 -20.38 23.04 2.52
CA ALA A 380 -21.67 22.65 3.06
C ALA A 380 -22.34 23.76 3.91
N SER A 381 -21.58 24.70 4.44
CA SER A 381 -22.05 25.78 5.31
C SER A 381 -22.45 27.03 4.54
N SER A 382 -21.71 27.38 3.50
CA SER A 382 -21.88 28.61 2.73
C SER A 382 -22.55 28.40 1.36
N GLY A 383 -22.56 27.17 0.84
CA GLY A 383 -23.00 26.85 -0.52
C GLY A 383 -22.05 27.36 -1.61
N GLN A 384 -20.90 27.93 -1.25
CA GLN A 384 -19.93 28.47 -2.20
C GLN A 384 -18.94 27.38 -2.65
N LEU A 385 -18.42 27.52 -3.88
CA LEU A 385 -17.34 26.67 -4.39
C LEU A 385 -16.02 27.08 -3.76
N ARG A 386 -15.30 26.10 -3.20
CA ARG A 386 -13.99 26.27 -2.60
C ARG A 386 -12.98 25.37 -3.29
N ASP A 387 -11.80 25.91 -3.58
CA ASP A 387 -10.67 25.13 -4.11
C ASP A 387 -10.05 24.28 -3.00
N VAL A 388 -10.06 22.98 -3.17
CA VAL A 388 -9.51 22.00 -2.22
C VAL A 388 -8.65 20.97 -2.91
N ALA A 389 -7.81 20.28 -2.13
CA ALA A 389 -7.13 19.06 -2.54
C ALA A 389 -7.67 17.88 -1.71
N LEU A 390 -8.17 16.85 -2.37
CA LEU A 390 -8.41 15.56 -1.76
C LEU A 390 -7.12 14.75 -1.85
N ARG A 391 -6.52 14.52 -0.71
CA ARG A 391 -5.22 13.89 -0.58
C ARG A 391 -5.37 12.47 -0.06
N PHE A 392 -4.94 11.50 -0.86
CA PHE A 392 -4.80 10.11 -0.44
C PHE A 392 -3.34 9.87 -0.10
N THR A 393 -3.08 9.47 1.14
CA THR A 393 -1.74 9.11 1.60
C THR A 393 -1.69 7.63 1.97
N THR A 394 -0.57 6.98 1.69
CA THR A 394 -0.34 5.61 2.17
C THR A 394 0.62 5.64 3.35
N THR A 395 0.19 5.13 4.49
CA THR A 395 1.03 4.96 5.66
C THR A 395 1.87 3.69 5.60
N THR A 396 1.33 2.66 4.93
CA THR A 396 1.92 1.30 4.95
C THR A 396 2.05 0.67 3.56
N GLY A 397 1.64 1.38 2.51
CA GLY A 397 1.70 0.90 1.12
C GLY A 397 0.49 0.09 0.66
N THR A 398 -0.42 -0.28 1.54
CA THR A 398 -1.58 -1.13 1.24
C THR A 398 -2.94 -0.50 1.54
N SER A 399 -2.98 0.58 2.32
CA SER A 399 -4.19 1.34 2.63
C SER A 399 -3.97 2.83 2.42
N PHE A 400 -5.00 3.51 1.93
CA PHE A 400 -5.00 4.95 1.76
C PHE A 400 -5.86 5.61 2.83
N VAL A 401 -5.38 6.74 3.35
CA VAL A 401 -6.14 7.65 4.20
C VAL A 401 -6.51 8.86 3.35
N LEU A 402 -7.80 9.19 3.31
CA LEU A 402 -8.32 10.35 2.60
C LEU A 402 -8.41 11.56 3.54
N GLU A 403 -7.80 12.65 3.13
CA GLU A 403 -7.87 13.95 3.81
C GLU A 403 -8.30 15.04 2.83
N GLU A 404 -9.21 15.93 3.27
CA GLU A 404 -9.48 17.17 2.56
C GLU A 404 -8.56 18.25 3.10
N THR A 405 -7.78 18.88 2.23
CA THR A 405 -6.84 19.95 2.58
C THR A 405 -7.01 21.16 1.68
N GLU A 406 -6.46 22.29 2.06
CA GLU A 406 -6.28 23.40 1.12
C GLU A 406 -5.38 22.98 -0.04
N GLN A 407 -5.59 23.57 -1.20
CA GLN A 407 -4.70 23.30 -2.33
C GLN A 407 -3.27 23.73 -1.98
N PRO A 408 -2.27 22.90 -2.23
CA PRO A 408 -0.88 23.21 -1.86
C PRO A 408 -0.40 24.50 -2.53
N ALA A 409 0.14 25.43 -1.74
CA ALA A 409 0.58 26.74 -2.19
C ALA A 409 2.11 26.92 -2.24
N ALA A 410 2.89 25.87 -1.97
CA ALA A 410 4.36 25.93 -1.97
C ALA A 410 4.99 24.92 -2.93
N PRO A 411 6.20 25.20 -3.47
CA PRO A 411 6.99 24.22 -4.22
C PRO A 411 7.26 22.98 -3.38
N LEU A 412 7.36 21.82 -4.05
CA LEU A 412 7.81 20.59 -3.41
C LEU A 412 9.29 20.72 -3.04
N VAL A 413 9.61 20.27 -1.85
CA VAL A 413 10.99 20.26 -1.38
C VAL A 413 11.62 18.88 -1.62
N PRO A 414 12.95 18.82 -1.82
CA PRO A 414 13.69 17.55 -1.82
C PRO A 414 13.48 16.79 -0.52
N LEU A 415 13.67 15.45 -0.56
CA LEU A 415 13.55 14.61 0.63
C LEU A 415 14.51 15.09 1.73
N ASP A 416 13.96 15.31 2.90
CA ASP A 416 14.71 15.55 4.13
C ASP A 416 15.44 14.26 4.57
N GLU A 417 16.21 14.36 5.63
CA GLU A 417 16.97 13.23 6.14
C GLU A 417 16.07 12.08 6.59
N TYR A 418 14.95 12.38 7.23
CA TYR A 418 13.98 11.40 7.67
C TYR A 418 13.37 10.63 6.48
N SER A 419 12.85 11.36 5.50
CA SER A 419 12.24 10.79 4.30
C SER A 419 13.24 9.96 3.48
N ARG A 420 14.52 10.37 3.44
CA ARG A 420 15.59 9.56 2.81
C ARG A 420 15.77 8.22 3.52
N LYS A 421 15.75 8.19 4.86
CA LYS A 421 15.83 6.94 5.64
C LYS A 421 14.64 6.02 5.36
N VAL A 422 13.44 6.59 5.26
CA VAL A 422 12.22 5.84 4.87
C VAL A 422 12.40 5.20 3.50
N VAL A 423 12.82 5.97 2.48
CA VAL A 423 13.08 5.44 1.13
C VAL A 423 14.16 4.37 1.14
N GLN A 424 15.25 4.60 1.88
CA GLN A 424 16.34 3.63 2.00
C GLN A 424 15.87 2.29 2.60
N SER A 425 15.01 2.34 3.62
CA SER A 425 14.41 1.15 4.23
C SER A 425 13.52 0.40 3.23
N ARG A 426 12.64 1.10 2.52
CA ARG A 426 11.75 0.54 1.50
C ARG A 426 12.52 -0.12 0.35
N ARG A 427 13.62 0.49 -0.12
CA ARG A 427 14.51 -0.11 -1.13
C ARG A 427 15.17 -1.41 -0.68
N ARG A 428 15.30 -1.63 0.62
CA ARG A 428 15.79 -2.88 1.22
C ARG A 428 14.69 -3.90 1.51
N GLY A 429 13.44 -3.59 1.14
CA GLY A 429 12.28 -4.44 1.44
C GLY A 429 11.88 -4.42 2.91
N THR A 430 12.24 -3.38 3.66
CA THR A 430 11.97 -3.25 5.10
C THR A 430 11.16 -1.99 5.40
N THR A 431 10.56 -1.96 6.58
CA THR A 431 9.82 -0.77 7.07
C THR A 431 10.73 0.03 8.02
N TYR A 432 10.74 1.35 7.86
CA TYR A 432 11.48 2.21 8.77
C TYR A 432 10.83 2.23 10.17
N PRO A 433 11.58 2.15 11.28
CA PRO A 433 11.01 1.98 12.62
C PRO A 433 9.91 2.98 12.99
N TYR A 434 10.13 4.26 12.70
CA TYR A 434 9.17 5.30 13.06
C TYR A 434 7.89 5.30 12.18
N GLU A 435 7.97 4.79 10.94
CA GLU A 435 6.79 4.55 10.10
C GLU A 435 5.97 3.35 10.64
N LEU A 436 6.65 2.33 11.13
CA LEU A 436 6.00 1.20 11.81
C LEU A 436 5.27 1.68 13.07
N LEU A 437 5.92 2.52 13.89
CA LEU A 437 5.32 3.09 15.10
C LEU A 437 4.06 3.91 14.80
N ARG A 438 4.04 4.70 13.73
CA ARG A 438 2.82 5.42 13.30
C ARG A 438 1.65 4.47 13.07
N GLY A 439 1.90 3.33 12.43
CA GLY A 439 0.90 2.30 12.21
C GLY A 439 0.46 1.57 13.48
N LEU A 440 1.36 1.43 14.48
CA LEU A 440 1.05 0.78 15.76
C LEU A 440 0.16 1.64 16.66
N VAL A 441 0.34 2.95 16.66
CA VAL A 441 -0.41 3.88 17.53
C VAL A 441 -1.68 4.41 16.88
N ALA A 442 -1.89 4.18 15.59
CA ALA A 442 -3.08 4.64 14.88
C ALA A 442 -4.35 3.94 15.39
N PRO A 443 -5.48 4.65 15.47
CA PRO A 443 -6.78 4.03 15.74
C PRO A 443 -7.09 2.94 14.71
N ARG A 444 -7.71 1.85 15.15
CA ARG A 444 -8.14 0.74 14.29
C ARG A 444 -9.59 0.40 14.62
N ALA A 445 -10.46 0.67 13.67
CA ALA A 445 -11.85 0.24 13.70
C ALA A 445 -11.97 -1.21 13.18
N GLY A 446 -12.91 -1.96 13.74
CA GLY A 446 -13.27 -3.30 13.25
C GLY A 446 -12.97 -4.40 14.25
N GLY A 447 -13.94 -4.73 15.08
CA GLY A 447 -13.89 -5.77 16.10
C GLY A 447 -14.44 -5.30 17.44
N ARG A 448 -14.54 -6.20 18.40
CA ARG A 448 -15.03 -5.85 19.75
C ARG A 448 -13.99 -5.19 20.65
N ASP A 449 -12.72 -5.32 20.31
CA ASP A 449 -11.60 -4.63 20.98
C ASP A 449 -10.99 -3.59 20.04
N GLU A 450 -11.77 -2.55 19.71
CA GLU A 450 -11.29 -1.45 18.90
C GLU A 450 -10.15 -0.71 19.60
N ILE A 451 -9.11 -0.42 18.85
CA ILE A 451 -8.04 0.47 19.33
C ILE A 451 -8.49 1.89 19.08
N THR A 452 -8.84 2.59 20.13
CA THR A 452 -9.33 3.99 20.06
C THR A 452 -8.18 4.98 19.85
N GLY A 453 -6.94 4.59 20.15
CA GLY A 453 -5.74 5.38 19.94
C GLY A 453 -4.52 4.74 20.59
N GLY A 454 -3.39 5.39 20.42
CA GLY A 454 -2.14 4.94 21.04
C GLY A 454 -1.12 6.06 21.15
N SER A 455 -0.05 5.78 21.88
CA SER A 455 1.10 6.66 22.03
C SER A 455 2.39 5.85 22.00
N PHE A 456 3.47 6.51 21.63
CA PHE A 456 4.82 5.99 21.74
C PHE A 456 5.69 6.98 22.47
N THR A 457 6.40 6.54 23.48
CA THR A 457 7.43 7.31 24.18
C THR A 457 8.77 6.65 23.92
N GLU A 458 9.67 7.36 23.23
CA GLU A 458 11.03 6.87 22.99
C GLU A 458 11.87 6.94 24.26
N TYR A 459 12.69 5.92 24.46
CA TYR A 459 13.64 5.83 25.57
C TYR A 459 15.06 5.66 25.02
N ASP A 460 16.04 6.21 25.75
CA ASP A 460 17.45 5.97 25.47
C ASP A 460 18.23 5.93 26.77
N LEU A 461 19.48 5.47 26.71
CA LEU A 461 20.36 5.41 27.89
C LEU A 461 20.72 6.81 28.38
N ASP A 462 20.58 7.02 29.69
CA ASP A 462 21.11 8.18 30.38
C ASP A 462 22.60 8.00 30.72
N ASP A 463 23.20 8.97 31.40
CA ASP A 463 24.63 8.94 31.82
C ASP A 463 24.94 7.79 32.80
N ALA A 464 23.91 7.22 33.44
CA ALA A 464 24.04 6.08 34.35
C ALA A 464 23.84 4.73 33.62
N GLY A 465 23.55 4.74 32.33
CA GLY A 465 23.27 3.56 31.55
C GLY A 465 21.86 2.97 31.74
N CYS A 466 20.94 3.74 32.33
CA CYS A 466 19.55 3.37 32.52
C CYS A 466 18.68 3.98 31.43
N LEU A 467 17.59 3.28 31.02
CA LEU A 467 16.64 3.84 30.06
C LEU A 467 15.82 4.96 30.69
N ALA A 468 15.84 6.11 30.06
CA ALA A 468 15.04 7.28 30.40
C ALA A 468 14.27 7.80 29.17
N PRO A 469 13.08 8.40 29.35
CA PRO A 469 12.33 9.00 28.25
C PRO A 469 13.13 10.13 27.59
N VAL A 470 13.16 10.14 26.24
CA VAL A 470 13.87 11.18 25.48
C VAL A 470 12.89 11.91 24.55
N GLN A 471 13.15 13.23 24.39
CA GLN A 471 12.45 14.05 23.43
C GLN A 471 13.39 14.43 22.30
N ARG A 472 13.31 13.71 21.20
CA ARG A 472 14.07 14.01 19.97
C ARG A 472 13.19 13.79 18.73
N PRO A 473 13.50 14.47 17.61
CA PRO A 473 12.77 14.23 16.36
C PRO A 473 12.89 12.77 15.92
N PRO A 474 11.84 12.19 15.35
CA PRO A 474 11.89 10.85 14.79
C PRO A 474 13.06 10.69 13.80
N GLY A 475 13.78 9.59 13.91
CA GLY A 475 14.93 9.30 13.05
C GLY A 475 16.28 9.82 13.57
N CYS A 476 16.31 10.42 14.74
CA CYS A 476 17.54 10.86 15.41
C CYS A 476 18.06 9.87 16.46
N ASN A 477 17.69 8.57 16.33
CA ASN A 477 18.18 7.49 17.18
C ASN A 477 19.71 7.35 17.11
N LEU A 478 20.35 7.00 18.24
CA LEU A 478 21.80 6.91 18.35
C LEU A 478 22.36 5.53 17.99
N ALA A 479 21.58 4.48 18.15
CA ALA A 479 21.93 3.09 17.85
C ALA A 479 21.11 2.53 16.67
N SER A 480 21.46 1.35 16.17
CA SER A 480 20.70 0.65 15.12
C SER A 480 19.41 -0.01 15.66
N ILE A 481 19.07 0.26 16.90
CA ILE A 481 17.81 -0.15 17.52
C ILE A 481 17.14 1.04 18.19
N VAL A 482 15.83 1.17 18.01
CA VAL A 482 14.99 2.16 18.70
C VAL A 482 14.28 1.45 19.85
N VAL A 483 14.30 2.07 21.03
CA VAL A 483 13.65 1.55 22.24
C VAL A 483 12.57 2.51 22.70
N GLY A 484 11.47 1.99 23.21
CA GLY A 484 10.45 2.82 23.81
C GLY A 484 9.26 2.04 24.37
N VAL A 485 8.26 2.76 24.83
CA VAL A 485 7.02 2.20 25.36
C VAL A 485 5.88 2.56 24.39
N VAL A 486 5.23 1.55 23.88
CA VAL A 486 4.00 1.66 23.08
C VAL A 486 2.82 1.40 24.00
N THR A 487 1.80 2.26 23.93
CA THR A 487 0.55 2.10 24.68
C THR A 487 -0.62 2.24 23.71
N ASN A 488 -1.54 1.30 23.72
CA ASN A 488 -2.79 1.34 22.96
C ASN A 488 -3.99 1.29 23.91
N THR A 489 -4.95 2.19 23.69
CA THR A 489 -6.19 2.22 24.45
C THR A 489 -7.28 1.41 23.77
N THR A 490 -7.98 0.59 24.57
CA THR A 490 -9.14 -0.21 24.13
C THR A 490 -10.23 -0.08 25.19
N ASP A 491 -11.45 -0.52 24.87
CA ASP A 491 -12.56 -0.53 25.83
C ASP A 491 -12.25 -1.40 27.07
N ARG A 492 -11.50 -2.50 26.88
CA ARG A 492 -11.08 -3.36 27.99
C ARG A 492 -9.96 -2.78 28.85
N TYR A 493 -9.10 -1.99 28.22
CA TYR A 493 -7.94 -1.36 28.85
C TYR A 493 -7.93 0.13 28.55
N PRO A 494 -8.85 0.91 29.14
CA PRO A 494 -8.93 2.37 28.91
C PRO A 494 -7.71 3.12 29.44
N GLU A 495 -6.99 2.57 30.43
CA GLU A 495 -5.70 3.06 30.90
C GLU A 495 -4.56 2.80 29.92
N GLY A 496 -4.78 1.94 28.95
CA GLY A 496 -3.85 1.54 27.89
C GLY A 496 -3.15 0.22 28.12
N MET A 497 -2.96 -0.54 27.05
CA MET A 497 -2.09 -1.71 26.99
C MET A 497 -0.66 -1.25 26.71
N SER A 498 0.19 -1.23 27.72
CA SER A 498 1.59 -0.81 27.60
C SER A 498 2.51 -1.98 27.33
N ARG A 499 3.46 -1.83 26.41
CA ARG A 499 4.50 -2.81 26.07
C ARG A 499 5.80 -2.07 25.80
N VAL A 500 6.92 -2.70 26.17
CA VAL A 500 8.24 -2.18 25.77
C VAL A 500 8.53 -2.66 24.35
N ALA A 501 8.94 -1.76 23.46
CA ALA A 501 9.18 -2.06 22.06
C ALA A 501 10.67 -1.89 21.71
N LEU A 502 11.20 -2.87 20.96
CA LEU A 502 12.52 -2.84 20.32
C LEU A 502 12.33 -2.87 18.81
N LEU A 503 12.85 -1.88 18.09
CA LEU A 503 12.68 -1.77 16.64
C LEU A 503 14.04 -1.64 15.96
N GLY A 504 14.38 -2.59 15.09
CA GLY A 504 15.62 -2.57 14.30
C GLY A 504 15.61 -1.47 13.23
N ASP A 505 16.68 -0.69 13.13
CA ASP A 505 16.86 0.36 12.12
C ASP A 505 17.78 -0.10 10.99
N PRO A 506 17.24 -0.44 9.80
CA PRO A 506 18.05 -0.90 8.67
C PRO A 506 18.94 0.21 8.06
N THR A 507 18.68 1.48 8.38
CA THR A 507 19.44 2.60 7.81
C THR A 507 20.80 2.79 8.50
N ARG A 508 20.95 2.25 9.71
CA ARG A 508 22.19 2.26 10.48
C ARG A 508 22.86 0.88 10.45
N ALA A 509 23.95 0.76 9.72
CA ALA A 509 24.75 -0.47 9.59
C ALA A 509 23.93 -1.75 9.30
N LEU A 510 22.79 -1.63 8.61
CA LEU A 510 21.87 -2.75 8.33
C LEU A 510 21.30 -3.42 9.60
N GLY A 511 21.20 -2.70 10.73
CA GLY A 511 20.79 -3.28 12.00
C GLY A 511 21.86 -4.17 12.64
N ALA A 512 23.14 -3.94 12.33
CA ALA A 512 24.23 -4.71 12.96
C ALA A 512 24.25 -4.48 14.47
N LEU A 513 24.61 -5.54 15.21
CA LEU A 513 24.59 -5.60 16.66
C LEU A 513 26.01 -5.42 17.21
N ALA A 514 26.17 -4.47 18.07
CA ALA A 514 27.39 -4.20 18.83
C ALA A 514 27.02 -3.78 20.25
N GLU A 515 28.00 -3.37 21.04
CA GLU A 515 27.78 -2.90 22.43
C GLU A 515 26.61 -1.90 22.55
N PRO A 516 26.50 -0.82 21.73
CA PRO A 516 25.42 0.14 21.89
C PRO A 516 24.01 -0.46 21.77
N GLU A 517 23.83 -1.45 20.90
CA GLU A 517 22.58 -2.17 20.72
C GLU A 517 22.34 -3.13 21.88
N CYS A 518 23.34 -3.93 22.24
CA CYS A 518 23.22 -4.96 23.28
C CYS A 518 22.85 -4.37 24.65
N VAL A 519 23.49 -3.27 25.06
CA VAL A 519 23.18 -2.58 26.31
C VAL A 519 21.73 -2.08 26.32
N ARG A 520 21.25 -1.50 25.19
CA ARG A 520 19.88 -1.02 25.06
C ARG A 520 18.86 -2.17 25.10
N ILE A 521 19.17 -3.30 24.49
CA ILE A 521 18.31 -4.49 24.52
C ILE A 521 18.18 -5.02 25.93
N MET A 522 19.28 -5.18 26.66
CA MET A 522 19.26 -5.62 28.06
C MET A 522 18.46 -4.66 28.93
N ALA A 523 18.72 -3.37 28.83
CA ALA A 523 17.99 -2.35 29.58
C ALA A 523 16.48 -2.30 29.22
N ALA A 524 16.10 -2.62 27.97
CA ALA A 524 14.68 -2.74 27.56
C ALA A 524 14.00 -3.96 28.20
N ILE A 525 14.71 -5.08 28.31
CA ILE A 525 14.20 -6.26 29.04
C ILE A 525 14.03 -5.93 30.54
N ASP A 526 14.98 -5.22 31.13
CA ASP A 526 14.89 -4.76 32.53
C ASP A 526 13.70 -3.82 32.73
N LEU A 527 13.46 -2.91 31.79
CA LEU A 527 12.31 -1.99 31.81
C LEU A 527 10.99 -2.77 31.70
N ALA A 528 10.90 -3.76 30.83
CA ALA A 528 9.70 -4.60 30.66
C ALA A 528 9.41 -5.40 31.96
N GLU A 529 10.44 -5.94 32.60
CA GLU A 529 10.33 -6.64 33.88
C GLU A 529 9.88 -5.70 34.99
N GLN A 530 10.47 -4.51 35.12
CA GLN A 530 10.10 -3.51 36.12
C GLN A 530 8.66 -3.02 35.94
N MET A 531 8.22 -2.83 34.71
CA MET A 531 6.85 -2.41 34.38
C MET A 531 5.85 -3.57 34.51
N GLY A 532 6.29 -4.83 34.51
CA GLY A 532 5.43 -6.00 34.46
C GLY A 532 4.64 -6.11 33.18
N VAL A 533 5.22 -5.77 32.03
CA VAL A 533 4.58 -5.74 30.71
C VAL A 533 5.35 -6.61 29.70
N PRO A 534 4.71 -7.08 28.61
CA PRO A 534 5.40 -7.77 27.53
C PRO A 534 6.44 -6.88 26.82
N LEU A 535 7.44 -7.55 26.21
CA LEU A 535 8.37 -6.93 25.29
C LEU A 535 8.00 -7.31 23.85
N GLU A 536 7.90 -6.32 22.98
CA GLU A 536 7.70 -6.47 21.54
C GLU A 536 9.02 -6.25 20.79
N TRP A 537 9.42 -7.18 19.96
CA TRP A 537 10.64 -7.03 19.18
C TRP A 537 10.35 -7.07 17.68
N TYR A 538 10.50 -5.93 17.02
CA TYR A 538 10.43 -5.81 15.56
C TYR A 538 11.84 -6.07 15.02
N ALA A 539 12.12 -7.35 14.85
CA ALA A 539 13.47 -7.87 14.67
C ALA A 539 13.97 -7.70 13.23
N LEU A 540 15.08 -7.00 13.09
CA LEU A 540 15.84 -6.86 11.87
C LEU A 540 17.32 -6.70 12.23
N SER A 541 18.22 -7.53 11.69
CA SER A 541 19.63 -7.47 12.02
C SER A 541 20.54 -8.14 11.00
N ALA A 542 21.61 -7.49 10.63
CA ALA A 542 22.70 -8.08 9.85
C ALA A 542 23.61 -9.02 10.68
N GLY A 543 23.29 -9.24 11.95
CA GLY A 543 24.09 -10.04 12.89
C GLY A 543 25.08 -9.20 13.69
N ALA A 544 25.98 -9.87 14.42
CA ALA A 544 27.02 -9.21 15.18
C ALA A 544 27.94 -8.38 14.27
N LYS A 545 28.30 -7.17 14.69
CA LYS A 545 29.24 -6.32 13.96
C LYS A 545 30.60 -7.02 13.89
N ILE A 546 31.08 -7.23 12.68
CA ILE A 546 32.44 -7.77 12.43
C ILE A 546 33.27 -6.61 11.89
N ALA A 547 34.13 -6.07 12.72
CA ALA A 547 35.03 -4.98 12.37
C ALA A 547 36.35 -5.08 13.17
N MET A 548 37.43 -4.48 12.63
CA MET A 548 38.74 -4.47 13.29
C MET A 548 38.73 -3.73 14.63
N ASP A 549 37.76 -2.86 14.85
CA ASP A 549 37.59 -2.07 16.07
C ASP A 549 36.69 -2.71 17.11
N SER A 550 36.04 -3.84 16.80
CA SER A 550 35.07 -4.47 17.73
C SER A 550 35.64 -5.61 18.57
N GLY A 551 36.78 -6.18 18.22
CA GLY A 551 37.45 -7.24 19.01
C GLY A 551 36.55 -8.46 19.33
N THR A 552 37.01 -9.29 20.27
CA THR A 552 36.27 -10.45 20.79
C THR A 552 35.18 -10.07 21.78
N GLU A 553 35.25 -8.91 22.38
CA GLU A 553 34.30 -8.33 23.36
C GLU A 553 32.89 -8.25 22.78
N ASN A 554 32.76 -8.08 21.47
CA ASN A 554 31.47 -8.06 20.82
C ASN A 554 30.70 -9.38 21.01
N MET A 555 31.40 -10.51 21.12
CA MET A 555 30.80 -11.81 21.41
C MET A 555 30.28 -11.90 22.83
N ASP A 556 30.97 -11.25 23.79
CA ASP A 556 30.53 -11.17 25.18
C ASP A 556 29.23 -10.38 25.29
N TRP A 557 29.13 -9.23 24.64
CA TRP A 557 27.87 -8.45 24.58
C TRP A 557 26.70 -9.24 23.99
N ILE A 558 26.94 -9.99 22.92
CA ILE A 558 25.93 -10.86 22.29
C ILE A 558 25.48 -11.96 23.25
N ALA A 559 26.41 -12.57 23.98
CA ALA A 559 26.12 -13.62 24.97
C ALA A 559 25.38 -13.07 26.19
N ASP A 560 25.69 -11.86 26.64
CA ASP A 560 24.98 -11.21 27.74
C ASP A 560 23.50 -10.96 27.42
N VAL A 561 23.20 -10.49 26.19
CA VAL A 561 21.81 -10.37 25.73
C VAL A 561 21.11 -11.73 25.71
N LEU A 562 21.75 -12.78 25.19
CA LEU A 562 21.20 -14.13 25.17
C LEU A 562 20.87 -14.60 26.60
N ARG A 563 21.80 -14.44 27.54
CA ARG A 563 21.59 -14.76 28.96
C ARG A 563 20.38 -14.01 29.52
N ARG A 564 20.28 -12.70 29.25
CA ARG A 564 19.18 -11.88 29.80
C ARG A 564 17.81 -12.28 29.23
N ILE A 565 17.73 -12.67 27.96
CA ILE A 565 16.52 -13.23 27.37
C ILE A 565 16.11 -14.53 28.06
N ILE A 566 17.07 -15.44 28.29
CA ILE A 566 16.84 -16.71 28.98
C ILE A 566 16.32 -16.47 30.41
N GLU A 567 16.98 -15.64 31.21
CA GLU A 567 16.57 -15.30 32.55
C GLU A 567 15.14 -14.75 32.60
N PHE A 568 14.82 -13.77 31.72
CA PHE A 568 13.50 -13.14 31.63
C PHE A 568 12.39 -14.15 31.26
N THR A 569 12.64 -14.97 30.23
CA THR A 569 11.63 -15.93 29.75
C THR A 569 11.41 -17.10 30.74
N GLN A 570 12.47 -17.55 31.41
CA GLN A 570 12.35 -18.58 32.46
C GLN A 570 11.60 -18.13 33.72
N GLN A 571 11.64 -16.84 34.01
CA GLN A 571 10.84 -16.20 35.05
C GLN A 571 9.37 -15.96 34.63
N GLY A 572 9.03 -16.29 33.38
CA GLY A 572 7.69 -16.14 32.82
C GLY A 572 7.43 -14.86 32.10
N GLY A 573 8.48 -14.05 31.80
CA GLY A 573 8.42 -12.89 30.94
C GLY A 573 8.02 -13.27 29.51
N GLU A 574 7.30 -12.39 28.86
CA GLU A 574 6.79 -12.59 27.48
C GLU A 574 7.54 -11.68 26.52
N ILE A 575 8.15 -12.26 25.49
CA ILE A 575 8.77 -11.53 24.37
C ILE A 575 8.07 -11.98 23.09
N ASN A 576 7.42 -11.03 22.41
CA ASN A 576 6.76 -11.26 21.13
C ASN A 576 7.61 -10.70 20.01
N VAL A 577 7.84 -11.48 18.96
CA VAL A 577 8.75 -11.13 17.86
C VAL A 577 7.98 -11.01 16.56
N VAL A 578 8.16 -9.88 15.88
CA VAL A 578 7.78 -9.69 14.47
C VAL A 578 9.06 -9.58 13.66
N VAL A 579 9.31 -10.52 12.76
CA VAL A 579 10.49 -10.51 11.91
C VAL A 579 10.21 -9.57 10.72
N THR A 580 10.80 -8.37 10.76
CA THR A 580 10.51 -7.30 9.79
C THR A 580 11.46 -7.26 8.59
N GLY A 581 12.40 -8.19 8.52
CA GLY A 581 13.36 -8.31 7.44
C GLY A 581 14.25 -9.52 7.63
N ILE A 582 15.43 -9.53 7.01
CA ILE A 582 16.36 -10.64 7.17
C ILE A 582 17.09 -10.51 8.49
N ASN A 583 17.04 -11.56 9.31
CA ASN A 583 17.77 -11.71 10.55
C ASN A 583 18.92 -12.69 10.37
N VAL A 584 20.13 -12.27 10.71
CA VAL A 584 21.36 -13.07 10.51
C VAL A 584 22.05 -13.33 11.85
N GLY A 585 22.65 -14.49 12.02
CA GLY A 585 23.56 -14.82 13.11
C GLY A 585 22.90 -14.83 14.49
N ALA A 586 23.27 -13.88 15.35
CA ALA A 586 22.79 -13.82 16.73
C ALA A 586 21.29 -13.61 16.85
N GLN A 587 20.68 -12.77 16.02
CA GLN A 587 19.27 -12.43 16.11
C GLN A 587 18.33 -13.66 15.98
N PRO A 588 18.51 -14.62 15.06
CA PRO A 588 17.73 -15.86 15.02
C PRO A 588 17.82 -16.67 16.33
N TYR A 589 18.97 -16.72 16.98
CA TYR A 589 19.10 -17.38 18.28
C TYR A 589 18.33 -16.65 19.38
N TRP A 590 18.38 -15.31 19.41
CA TRP A 590 17.60 -14.52 20.36
C TRP A 590 16.10 -14.69 20.13
N ASN A 591 15.67 -14.74 18.86
CA ASN A 591 14.28 -15.01 18.51
C ASN A 591 13.85 -16.41 19.00
N ALA A 592 14.74 -17.42 18.89
CA ALA A 592 14.49 -18.78 19.36
C ALA A 592 14.34 -18.84 20.88
N GLU A 593 15.25 -18.24 21.63
CA GLU A 593 15.17 -18.17 23.10
C GLU A 593 13.95 -17.38 23.59
N ALA A 594 13.49 -16.42 22.82
CA ALA A 594 12.31 -15.62 23.12
C ALA A 594 10.98 -16.36 22.88
N THR A 595 10.90 -17.23 21.83
CA THR A 595 9.60 -17.71 21.34
C THR A 595 9.51 -19.20 21.00
N MET A 596 10.63 -19.93 20.88
CA MET A 596 10.63 -21.29 20.29
C MET A 596 10.81 -22.41 21.28
N LEU A 597 11.32 -22.13 22.47
CA LEU A 597 11.57 -23.15 23.48
C LEU A 597 10.28 -23.57 24.21
N MET A 598 10.33 -24.71 24.86
CA MET A 598 9.16 -25.33 25.49
C MET A 598 8.50 -24.48 26.57
N HIS A 599 9.26 -23.60 27.25
CA HIS A 599 8.78 -22.78 28.36
C HIS A 599 8.32 -21.36 27.92
N THR A 600 8.59 -20.96 26.67
CA THR A 600 8.32 -19.59 26.21
C THR A 600 6.84 -19.34 25.99
N LYS A 601 6.38 -18.13 26.29
CA LYS A 601 5.00 -17.68 26.10
C LYS A 601 4.80 -16.88 24.82
N GLY A 602 5.84 -16.15 24.41
CA GLY A 602 5.79 -15.25 23.28
C GLY A 602 5.51 -15.94 21.94
N ILE A 603 5.06 -15.14 21.00
CA ILE A 603 4.80 -15.56 19.62
C ILE A 603 5.85 -14.99 18.66
N LEU A 604 6.02 -15.66 17.52
CA LEU A 604 6.83 -15.17 16.41
C LEU A 604 5.99 -15.10 15.13
N VAL A 605 5.97 -13.93 14.52
CA VAL A 605 5.26 -13.65 13.27
C VAL A 605 6.28 -13.35 12.17
N MET A 606 6.12 -13.98 11.00
CA MET A 606 6.95 -13.75 9.83
C MET A 606 6.13 -13.17 8.67
N THR A 607 6.83 -12.47 7.77
CA THR A 607 6.26 -11.89 6.55
C THR A 607 7.02 -12.42 5.32
N PRO A 608 6.51 -12.26 4.08
CA PRO A 608 7.20 -12.67 2.86
C PRO A 608 8.60 -12.04 2.70
N ALA A 609 8.81 -10.84 3.23
CA ALA A 609 10.09 -10.13 3.16
C ALA A 609 11.06 -10.55 4.27
N SER A 610 10.68 -11.47 5.16
CA SER A 610 11.49 -11.88 6.31
C SER A 610 12.14 -13.26 6.13
N ALA A 611 13.31 -13.42 6.74
CA ALA A 611 14.01 -14.69 6.87
C ALA A 611 14.87 -14.71 8.13
N MET A 612 15.05 -15.89 8.72
CA MET A 612 15.97 -16.12 9.83
C MET A 612 17.06 -17.09 9.38
N VAL A 613 18.28 -16.61 9.29
CA VAL A 613 19.43 -17.40 8.80
C VAL A 613 20.60 -17.30 9.76
N LEU A 614 21.28 -18.42 10.02
CA LEU A 614 22.49 -18.41 10.86
C LEU A 614 23.65 -17.76 10.12
N THR A 615 23.70 -18.01 8.83
CA THR A 615 24.68 -17.43 7.90
C THR A 615 23.96 -17.03 6.63
N GLY A 616 24.18 -15.80 6.16
CA GLY A 616 23.59 -15.33 4.90
C GLY A 616 24.07 -16.15 3.69
N LYS A 617 23.22 -16.25 2.66
CA LYS A 617 23.49 -17.09 1.48
C LYS A 617 24.87 -16.92 0.90
N GLN A 618 25.32 -15.68 0.69
CA GLN A 618 26.63 -15.41 0.09
C GLN A 618 27.79 -16.00 0.90
N ALA A 619 27.76 -15.86 2.22
CA ALA A 619 28.79 -16.43 3.10
C ALA A 619 28.70 -17.97 3.16
N LEU A 620 27.49 -18.51 3.13
CA LEU A 620 27.25 -19.96 3.09
C LEU A 620 27.79 -20.58 1.79
N ASP A 621 27.52 -19.96 0.65
CA ASP A 621 28.04 -20.38 -0.64
C ASP A 621 29.58 -20.30 -0.67
N PHE A 622 30.17 -19.22 -0.14
CA PHE A 622 31.62 -19.04 -0.07
C PHE A 622 32.30 -20.11 0.79
N SER A 623 31.67 -20.52 1.89
CA SER A 623 32.17 -21.58 2.77
C SER A 623 32.06 -22.99 2.17
N GLY A 624 31.38 -23.15 1.03
CA GLY A 624 31.12 -24.46 0.39
C GLY A 624 30.02 -25.25 1.06
N GLY A 625 29.19 -24.60 1.93
CA GLY A 625 28.01 -25.20 2.55
C GLY A 625 26.87 -25.41 1.55
N VAL A 626 25.94 -26.32 1.88
CA VAL A 626 24.71 -26.47 1.11
C VAL A 626 23.81 -25.29 1.42
N SER A 627 23.35 -24.59 0.38
CA SER A 627 22.47 -23.42 0.49
C SER A 627 21.23 -23.56 -0.41
N ALA A 628 20.45 -22.51 -0.49
CA ALA A 628 19.28 -22.40 -1.36
C ALA A 628 19.47 -21.24 -2.36
N GLU A 629 18.44 -20.93 -3.13
CA GLU A 629 18.44 -19.85 -4.14
C GLU A 629 18.68 -18.46 -3.54
N ASP A 630 18.16 -18.23 -2.32
CA ASP A 630 18.31 -16.98 -1.58
C ASP A 630 18.17 -17.21 -0.06
N ASN A 631 18.16 -16.13 0.74
CA ASN A 631 17.97 -16.22 2.19
C ASN A 631 16.56 -16.71 2.58
N HIS A 632 15.55 -16.46 1.76
CA HIS A 632 14.18 -16.93 2.02
C HIS A 632 14.08 -18.44 1.79
N GLY A 633 14.80 -18.99 0.81
CA GLY A 633 14.92 -20.43 0.63
C GLY A 633 15.63 -21.15 1.78
N ILE A 634 16.54 -20.44 2.51
CA ILE A 634 17.26 -20.97 3.68
C ILE A 634 16.42 -20.88 4.95
N GLY A 635 15.75 -19.75 5.20
CA GLY A 635 15.10 -19.46 6.49
C GLY A 635 13.81 -18.64 6.40
N GLY A 636 13.12 -18.68 5.24
CA GLY A 636 11.79 -18.08 5.07
C GLY A 636 10.67 -18.91 5.69
N TYR A 637 9.48 -18.34 5.77
CA TYR A 637 8.34 -18.97 6.44
C TYR A 637 7.86 -20.24 5.75
N GLU A 638 7.48 -20.15 4.47
CA GLU A 638 6.75 -21.21 3.75
C GLU A 638 7.48 -22.55 3.72
N ARG A 639 8.80 -22.52 3.47
CA ARG A 639 9.61 -23.72 3.28
C ARG A 639 10.24 -24.23 4.56
N VAL A 640 10.47 -23.37 5.53
CA VAL A 640 11.29 -23.70 6.70
C VAL A 640 10.62 -23.36 8.01
N MET A 641 10.36 -22.09 8.30
CA MET A 641 10.04 -21.65 9.66
C MET A 641 8.60 -21.92 10.09
N GLY A 642 7.65 -21.96 9.17
CA GLY A 642 6.28 -22.44 9.41
C GLY A 642 6.24 -23.93 9.60
N PRO A 643 6.72 -24.75 8.63
CA PRO A 643 6.73 -26.22 8.74
C PRO A 643 7.50 -26.78 9.93
N ASN A 644 8.56 -26.15 10.41
CA ASN A 644 9.29 -26.61 11.60
C ASN A 644 8.72 -26.07 12.92
N GLY A 645 7.70 -25.18 12.84
CA GLY A 645 7.01 -24.60 13.98
C GLY A 645 7.82 -23.57 14.76
N GLN A 646 8.87 -23.02 14.15
CA GLN A 646 9.62 -21.93 14.75
C GLN A 646 8.87 -20.60 14.63
N ALA A 647 8.18 -20.34 13.52
CA ALA A 647 7.21 -19.26 13.44
C ALA A 647 5.79 -19.78 13.68
N GLN A 648 5.08 -19.14 14.60
CA GLN A 648 3.69 -19.50 14.89
C GLN A 648 2.72 -18.95 13.87
N TYR A 649 3.02 -17.76 13.29
CA TYR A 649 2.11 -17.05 12.42
C TYR A 649 2.83 -16.49 11.21
N TRP A 650 2.09 -16.44 10.10
CA TRP A 650 2.44 -15.71 8.90
C TRP A 650 1.51 -14.51 8.71
N ALA A 651 2.05 -13.44 8.14
CA ALA A 651 1.28 -12.27 7.76
C ALA A 651 1.75 -11.75 6.38
N PRO A 652 0.86 -11.24 5.51
CA PRO A 652 1.23 -10.79 4.17
C PRO A 652 2.15 -9.57 4.17
N ASP A 653 2.12 -8.79 5.23
CA ASP A 653 2.96 -7.60 5.40
C ASP A 653 3.15 -7.26 6.88
N VAL A 654 3.96 -6.25 7.17
CA VAL A 654 4.25 -5.81 8.55
C VAL A 654 3.01 -5.24 9.26
N PRO A 655 2.13 -4.44 8.63
CA PRO A 655 0.86 -4.02 9.24
C PRO A 655 -0.05 -5.17 9.65
N ALA A 656 -0.18 -6.18 8.81
CA ALA A 656 -0.94 -7.39 9.14
C ALA A 656 -0.26 -8.18 10.28
N ALA A 657 1.08 -8.24 10.32
CA ALA A 657 1.83 -8.84 11.43
C ALA A 657 1.56 -8.12 12.76
N CYS A 658 1.49 -6.78 12.74
CA CYS A 658 1.05 -6.01 13.91
C CYS A 658 -0.39 -6.34 14.31
N GLY A 659 -1.27 -6.60 13.33
CA GLY A 659 -2.64 -7.07 13.57
C GLY A 659 -2.68 -8.41 14.27
N VAL A 660 -1.85 -9.37 13.86
CA VAL A 660 -1.69 -10.70 14.53
C VAL A 660 -1.23 -10.51 15.97
N LEU A 661 -0.27 -9.63 16.22
CA LEU A 661 0.24 -9.35 17.56
C LEU A 661 -0.83 -8.74 18.47
N LEU A 662 -1.62 -7.80 17.97
CA LEU A 662 -2.72 -7.20 18.71
C LEU A 662 -3.85 -8.21 18.98
N ALA A 663 -4.14 -9.12 18.03
CA ALA A 663 -5.07 -10.23 18.23
C ALA A 663 -4.55 -11.22 19.31
N HIS A 664 -3.24 -11.45 19.36
CA HIS A 664 -2.64 -12.23 20.44
C HIS A 664 -2.87 -11.57 21.81
N TYR A 665 -2.67 -10.25 21.92
CA TYR A 665 -2.93 -9.52 23.18
C TYR A 665 -4.40 -9.49 23.58
N ALA A 666 -5.32 -9.61 22.64
CA ALA A 666 -6.74 -9.76 22.98
C ALA A 666 -7.00 -11.01 23.85
N HIS A 667 -6.10 -12.00 23.81
CA HIS A 667 -6.21 -13.24 24.59
C HIS A 667 -5.17 -13.35 25.73
N SER A 668 -4.02 -12.69 25.62
CA SER A 668 -2.88 -12.90 26.52
C SER A 668 -2.51 -11.70 27.40
N TYR A 669 -2.89 -10.46 27.04
CA TYR A 669 -2.46 -9.28 27.78
C TYR A 669 -3.12 -9.20 29.16
N SER A 670 -2.28 -9.09 30.21
CA SER A 670 -2.70 -8.75 31.56
C SER A 670 -2.10 -7.40 31.97
N ALA A 671 -2.91 -6.52 32.53
CA ALA A 671 -2.41 -5.24 33.03
C ALA A 671 -1.45 -5.45 34.21
N PRO A 672 -0.48 -4.54 34.45
CA PRO A 672 0.43 -4.63 35.58
C PRO A 672 -0.31 -4.86 36.90
N GLY A 673 0.10 -5.91 37.65
CA GLY A 673 -0.55 -6.30 38.89
C GLY A 673 -1.75 -7.25 38.72
N GLU A 674 -2.25 -7.47 37.52
CA GLU A 674 -3.28 -8.47 37.23
C GLU A 674 -2.63 -9.82 36.87
N ARG A 675 -3.27 -10.89 37.29
CA ARG A 675 -2.76 -12.24 37.06
C ARG A 675 -3.20 -12.82 35.73
N PHE A 676 -4.41 -12.47 35.29
CA PHE A 676 -5.04 -13.01 34.09
C PHE A 676 -5.57 -11.87 33.20
N PRO A 677 -5.69 -12.08 31.90
CA PRO A 677 -6.36 -11.14 30.99
C PRO A 677 -7.79 -10.84 31.45
N ARG A 678 -8.22 -9.61 31.26
CA ARG A 678 -9.58 -9.19 31.59
C ARG A 678 -10.60 -9.89 30.70
N ARG A 679 -11.76 -10.17 31.28
CA ARG A 679 -12.89 -10.74 30.56
C ARG A 679 -13.38 -9.78 29.47
N ALA A 680 -13.60 -10.29 28.27
CA ALA A 680 -14.22 -9.56 27.18
C ALA A 680 -15.75 -9.54 27.33
N LEU A 681 -16.39 -8.53 26.76
CA LEU A 681 -17.85 -8.51 26.65
C LEU A 681 -18.28 -9.47 25.53
N THR A 682 -19.18 -10.38 25.85
CA THR A 682 -19.76 -11.31 24.87
C THR A 682 -21.29 -11.18 24.86
N GLY A 683 -21.86 -11.27 23.67
CA GLY A 683 -23.28 -11.42 23.44
C GLY A 683 -23.71 -12.87 23.25
N ASP A 684 -22.76 -13.82 23.31
CA ASP A 684 -23.06 -15.25 23.18
C ASP A 684 -23.76 -15.75 24.45
N PRO A 685 -24.98 -16.32 24.37
CA PRO A 685 -25.73 -16.75 25.54
C PRO A 685 -25.05 -17.87 26.29
N PHE A 686 -25.01 -17.76 27.63
CA PHE A 686 -24.45 -18.82 28.50
C PHE A 686 -25.17 -20.18 28.41
N ASP A 687 -26.45 -20.14 28.07
CA ASP A 687 -27.32 -21.30 27.93
C ASP A 687 -27.48 -21.79 26.49
N ARG A 688 -26.64 -21.30 25.58
CA ARG A 688 -26.62 -21.77 24.21
C ARG A 688 -26.39 -23.26 24.14
N ASP A 689 -27.29 -23.99 23.51
CA ASP A 689 -27.17 -25.44 23.34
C ASP A 689 -26.13 -25.76 22.22
N VAL A 690 -24.92 -26.11 22.62
CA VAL A 690 -23.83 -26.49 21.72
C VAL A 690 -24.15 -27.67 20.82
N ARG A 691 -25.11 -28.52 21.23
CA ARG A 691 -25.52 -29.72 20.45
C ARG A 691 -26.19 -29.37 19.13
N THR A 692 -26.79 -28.21 19.04
CA THR A 692 -27.46 -27.73 17.81
C THR A 692 -26.49 -27.16 16.76
N SER A 693 -25.22 -26.94 17.14
CA SER A 693 -24.20 -26.42 16.23
C SER A 693 -23.91 -27.40 15.11
N ARG A 694 -23.68 -26.88 13.89
CA ARG A 694 -23.34 -27.69 12.73
C ARG A 694 -22.03 -28.42 12.89
N HIS A 695 -22.01 -29.68 12.45
CA HIS A 695 -20.80 -30.47 12.28
C HIS A 695 -20.40 -30.50 10.80
N HIS A 696 -19.11 -30.36 10.50
CA HIS A 696 -18.59 -30.31 9.13
C HIS A 696 -17.45 -31.31 8.94
N LEU A 697 -17.78 -32.51 8.48
CA LEU A 697 -16.79 -33.49 8.03
C LEU A 697 -17.31 -34.09 6.72
N GLU A 698 -16.51 -34.02 5.67
CA GLU A 698 -16.88 -34.59 4.37
C GLU A 698 -17.13 -36.10 4.47
N GLY A 699 -18.23 -36.55 3.90
CA GLY A 699 -18.62 -37.96 3.95
C GLY A 699 -19.18 -38.45 5.29
N SER A 700 -19.33 -37.58 6.30
CA SER A 700 -19.94 -37.90 7.59
C SER A 700 -21.48 -37.80 7.52
N ASP A 701 -22.16 -38.70 8.15
CA ASP A 701 -23.62 -38.66 8.41
C ASP A 701 -23.99 -37.92 9.71
N LEU A 702 -22.99 -37.46 10.48
CA LEU A 702 -23.19 -36.58 11.63
C LEU A 702 -23.40 -35.14 11.12
N THR A 703 -24.54 -34.54 11.38
CA THR A 703 -24.89 -33.20 10.89
C THR A 703 -24.74 -32.10 11.94
N THR A 704 -24.85 -32.49 13.20
CA THR A 704 -24.70 -31.58 14.35
C THR A 704 -23.69 -32.11 15.38
N VAL A 705 -23.21 -31.24 16.25
CA VAL A 705 -22.36 -31.62 17.37
C VAL A 705 -23.08 -32.60 18.30
N GLY A 706 -24.40 -32.44 18.46
CA GLY A 706 -25.24 -33.34 19.22
C GLY A 706 -25.25 -34.81 18.73
N ASP A 707 -25.12 -34.98 17.39
CA ASP A 707 -25.08 -36.32 16.80
C ASP A 707 -23.85 -37.11 17.24
N ILE A 708 -22.76 -36.45 17.61
CA ILE A 708 -21.53 -37.12 18.13
C ILE A 708 -21.79 -37.84 19.40
N PHE A 709 -22.68 -37.33 20.28
CA PHE A 709 -22.98 -37.85 21.62
C PHE A 709 -24.19 -38.77 21.66
N SER A 710 -25.00 -38.77 20.61
CA SER A 710 -26.24 -39.53 20.54
C SER A 710 -25.94 -41.00 20.26
N GLU A 711 -26.47 -41.89 21.07
CA GLU A 711 -26.37 -43.33 20.86
C GLU A 711 -27.06 -43.81 19.57
N THR A 712 -28.07 -43.06 19.14
CA THR A 712 -28.79 -43.38 17.92
C THR A 712 -27.98 -43.05 16.64
N THR A 713 -27.34 -41.91 16.61
CA THR A 713 -26.57 -41.43 15.42
C THR A 713 -25.13 -41.91 15.45
N ASN A 714 -24.54 -42.09 16.66
CA ASN A 714 -23.16 -42.52 16.85
C ASN A 714 -23.08 -43.63 17.91
N PRO A 715 -23.50 -44.87 17.60
CA PRO A 715 -23.44 -45.99 18.52
C PRO A 715 -22.02 -46.21 19.06
N GLU A 716 -21.91 -46.40 20.35
CA GLU A 716 -20.63 -46.58 21.08
C GLU A 716 -19.63 -45.41 20.84
N ARG A 717 -20.06 -44.27 20.26
CA ARG A 717 -19.28 -43.09 19.97
C ARG A 717 -18.02 -43.35 19.11
N LYS A 718 -18.16 -44.25 18.11
CA LYS A 718 -17.04 -44.75 17.31
C LYS A 718 -16.90 -44.03 15.96
N LYS A 719 -17.95 -43.31 15.51
CA LYS A 719 -17.89 -42.57 14.22
C LYS A 719 -16.87 -41.43 14.26
N PRO A 720 -16.13 -41.22 13.20
CA PRO A 720 -15.21 -40.08 13.09
C PRO A 720 -15.97 -38.75 13.08
N PHE A 721 -15.36 -37.72 13.63
CA PHE A 721 -15.90 -36.35 13.61
C PHE A 721 -14.78 -35.31 13.55
N ASP A 722 -15.12 -34.10 13.10
CA ASP A 722 -14.23 -32.94 13.05
C ASP A 722 -14.20 -32.26 14.44
N ILE A 723 -13.04 -32.25 15.10
CA ILE A 723 -12.88 -31.60 16.39
C ILE A 723 -13.02 -30.08 16.32
N ARG A 724 -12.68 -29.47 15.19
CA ARG A 724 -12.80 -28.03 14.97
C ARG A 724 -14.25 -27.55 15.04
N SER A 725 -15.19 -28.37 14.55
CA SER A 725 -16.64 -28.12 14.70
C SER A 725 -17.06 -28.10 16.18
N VAL A 726 -16.52 -29.01 17.01
CA VAL A 726 -16.79 -29.03 18.44
C VAL A 726 -16.15 -27.82 19.14
N MET A 727 -14.92 -27.46 18.77
CA MET A 727 -14.23 -26.29 19.34
C MET A 727 -14.99 -25.00 19.05
N ARG A 728 -15.44 -24.80 17.81
CA ARG A 728 -16.29 -23.65 17.45
C ARG A 728 -17.61 -23.63 18.19
N ALA A 729 -18.24 -24.79 18.41
CA ALA A 729 -19.48 -24.87 19.14
C ALA A 729 -19.34 -24.50 20.61
N VAL A 730 -18.20 -24.77 21.21
CA VAL A 730 -17.93 -24.52 22.63
C VAL A 730 -17.50 -23.09 22.92
N LEU A 731 -16.62 -22.55 22.06
CA LEU A 731 -16.11 -21.17 22.20
C LEU A 731 -17.16 -20.12 21.82
N ASP A 732 -16.97 -18.90 22.30
CA ASP A 732 -17.86 -17.78 22.00
C ASP A 732 -17.88 -17.50 20.48
N LEU A 733 -19.07 -17.44 19.90
CA LEU A 733 -19.26 -17.31 18.45
C LEU A 733 -19.01 -15.89 17.94
N ASP A 734 -19.08 -14.92 18.84
CA ASP A 734 -18.92 -13.50 18.52
C ASP A 734 -17.49 -12.98 18.74
N HIS A 735 -16.57 -13.87 19.09
CA HIS A 735 -15.15 -13.58 19.19
C HIS A 735 -14.34 -14.38 18.17
N PRO A 736 -13.33 -13.78 17.53
CA PRO A 736 -12.43 -14.51 16.65
C PRO A 736 -11.57 -15.49 17.46
N THR A 737 -11.20 -16.60 16.83
CA THR A 737 -10.22 -17.55 17.34
C THR A 737 -8.92 -17.44 16.56
N ALA A 738 -7.78 -17.66 17.22
CA ALA A 738 -6.46 -17.69 16.59
C ALA A 738 -5.84 -19.09 16.75
N GLU A 739 -5.49 -19.75 15.64
CA GLU A 739 -4.83 -21.04 15.67
C GLU A 739 -3.32 -20.87 15.76
N ARG A 740 -2.70 -21.41 16.82
CA ARG A 740 -1.25 -21.43 16.98
C ARG A 740 -0.63 -22.60 16.22
N TRP A 741 0.49 -22.35 15.55
CA TRP A 741 1.24 -23.38 14.79
C TRP A 741 0.36 -24.12 13.78
N ALA A 742 -0.49 -23.40 13.04
CA ALA A 742 -1.36 -24.00 12.02
C ALA A 742 -0.55 -24.75 10.96
N ASP A 743 0.61 -24.21 10.58
CA ASP A 743 1.47 -24.73 9.53
C ASP A 743 2.58 -25.67 10.05
N LEU A 744 2.61 -26.00 11.34
CA LEU A 744 3.57 -26.95 11.88
C LEU A 744 3.35 -28.32 11.25
N ALA A 745 4.30 -28.75 10.42
CA ALA A 745 4.20 -30.02 9.72
C ALA A 745 4.11 -31.22 10.66
N GLU A 746 3.31 -32.22 10.27
CA GLU A 746 3.12 -33.47 11.01
C GLU A 746 2.48 -33.32 12.40
N SER A 747 1.88 -32.14 12.67
CA SER A 747 1.17 -31.88 13.94
C SER A 747 -0.35 -31.87 13.79
N ASP A 748 -0.86 -32.31 12.66
CA ASP A 748 -2.24 -32.15 12.18
C ASP A 748 -3.28 -32.71 13.14
N THR A 749 -2.93 -33.75 13.95
CA THR A 749 -3.85 -34.34 14.92
C THR A 749 -4.05 -33.51 16.19
N ALA A 750 -3.31 -32.42 16.37
CA ALA A 750 -3.49 -31.49 17.48
C ALA A 750 -3.86 -30.09 16.98
N VAL A 751 -5.00 -29.58 17.45
CA VAL A 751 -5.50 -28.22 17.16
C VAL A 751 -5.35 -27.38 18.42
N VAL A 752 -4.71 -26.22 18.32
CA VAL A 752 -4.53 -25.27 19.43
C VAL A 752 -5.10 -23.92 19.05
N TRP A 753 -6.12 -23.48 19.74
CA TRP A 753 -6.77 -22.19 19.53
C TRP A 753 -6.70 -21.30 20.77
N ASP A 754 -6.33 -20.04 20.58
CA ASP A 754 -6.70 -18.98 21.51
C ASP A 754 -8.13 -18.53 21.17
N GLY A 755 -8.99 -18.45 22.18
CA GLY A 755 -10.39 -18.08 22.00
C GLY A 755 -10.98 -17.54 23.29
N HIS A 756 -12.29 -17.31 23.31
CA HIS A 756 -13.03 -16.88 24.49
C HIS A 756 -14.10 -17.91 24.87
N LEU A 757 -14.34 -18.07 26.15
CA LEU A 757 -15.42 -18.88 26.72
C LEU A 757 -16.16 -18.06 27.76
N GLY A 758 -17.35 -17.58 27.41
CA GLY A 758 -18.12 -16.63 28.23
C GLY A 758 -17.35 -15.33 28.44
N GLY A 759 -16.63 -14.86 27.44
CA GLY A 759 -15.75 -13.70 27.46
C GLY A 759 -14.39 -13.91 28.15
N ILE A 760 -14.14 -15.06 28.75
CA ILE A 760 -12.85 -15.37 29.40
C ILE A 760 -11.89 -15.89 28.33
N PRO A 761 -10.71 -15.27 28.13
CA PRO A 761 -9.70 -15.80 27.23
C PRO A 761 -9.22 -17.19 27.70
N VAL A 762 -9.18 -18.14 26.79
CA VAL A 762 -8.78 -19.52 27.04
C VAL A 762 -7.86 -20.07 25.96
N CYS A 763 -6.93 -20.95 26.35
CA CYS A 763 -6.21 -21.81 25.43
C CYS A 763 -7.01 -23.11 25.26
N ALA A 764 -7.57 -23.32 24.07
CA ALA A 764 -8.36 -24.50 23.73
C ALA A 764 -7.52 -25.50 22.92
N ILE A 765 -7.45 -26.73 23.38
CA ILE A 765 -6.77 -27.84 22.70
C ILE A 765 -7.80 -28.89 22.28
N GLY A 766 -7.83 -29.16 20.97
CA GLY A 766 -8.62 -30.25 20.40
C GLY A 766 -7.72 -31.33 19.81
N ILE A 767 -8.18 -32.58 19.87
CA ILE A 767 -7.51 -33.71 19.26
C ILE A 767 -8.40 -34.25 18.15
N GLU A 768 -7.87 -34.34 16.93
CA GLU A 768 -8.66 -34.74 15.76
C GLU A 768 -9.20 -36.15 15.87
N ALA A 769 -10.47 -36.28 15.55
CA ALA A 769 -11.24 -37.48 15.69
C ALA A 769 -11.55 -38.20 14.36
N HIS A 770 -10.86 -37.87 13.29
CA HIS A 770 -10.90 -38.54 11.99
C HIS A 770 -9.48 -38.75 11.45
N ALA A 771 -9.35 -39.63 10.47
CA ALA A 771 -8.07 -39.85 9.82
C ALA A 771 -7.72 -38.67 8.90
N LEU A 772 -6.45 -38.23 8.91
CA LEU A 772 -5.93 -37.18 8.08
C LEU A 772 -4.90 -37.69 7.08
N ALA A 773 -4.96 -37.20 5.85
CA ALA A 773 -3.96 -37.54 4.85
C ALA A 773 -2.57 -37.01 5.27
N ARG A 774 -1.56 -37.85 5.21
CA ARG A 774 -0.19 -37.45 5.45
C ARG A 774 0.41 -36.83 4.20
N GLN A 775 1.07 -35.69 4.37
CA GLN A 775 1.72 -34.96 3.29
C GLN A 775 3.21 -35.39 3.14
N GLY A 776 3.75 -35.30 1.91
CA GLY A 776 5.15 -35.51 1.64
C GLY A 776 5.56 -36.98 1.52
N ARG A 777 6.81 -37.27 1.88
CA ARG A 777 7.37 -38.61 1.77
C ARG A 777 6.92 -39.52 2.91
N LEU A 778 6.27 -40.62 2.61
CA LEU A 778 5.87 -41.63 3.59
C LEU A 778 7.05 -42.55 3.96
N PRO A 779 7.41 -42.70 5.22
CA PRO A 779 8.41 -43.64 5.69
C PRO A 779 7.87 -45.07 5.67
N ALA A 780 8.76 -46.04 5.39
CA ALA A 780 8.37 -47.46 5.30
C ALA A 780 7.98 -48.10 6.66
N ASP A 781 8.34 -47.48 7.76
CA ASP A 781 8.15 -47.98 9.13
C ASP A 781 7.32 -47.04 10.03
N GLY A 782 6.54 -46.18 9.38
CA GLY A 782 5.56 -45.29 10.00
C GLY A 782 4.18 -45.42 9.35
N PRO A 783 3.15 -44.80 9.93
CA PRO A 783 1.81 -44.83 9.38
C PRO A 783 1.75 -44.06 8.04
N ASP A 784 0.89 -44.53 7.14
CA ASP A 784 0.62 -43.87 5.83
C ASP A 784 -0.41 -42.71 5.93
N GLN A 785 -1.12 -42.62 7.06
CA GLN A 785 -2.05 -41.53 7.40
C GLN A 785 -1.99 -41.24 8.90
N TRP A 786 -2.38 -40.02 9.28
CA TRP A 786 -2.55 -39.68 10.68
C TRP A 786 -3.83 -40.29 11.22
N THR A 787 -3.70 -41.18 12.17
CA THR A 787 -4.87 -41.90 12.69
C THR A 787 -5.66 -41.07 13.71
N SER A 788 -7.00 -41.28 13.72
CA SER A 788 -7.93 -40.58 14.60
C SER A 788 -7.58 -40.74 16.07
N GLY A 789 -7.61 -39.66 16.81
CA GLY A 789 -7.39 -39.66 18.27
C GLY A 789 -5.98 -40.03 18.70
N THR A 790 -4.98 -39.96 17.82
CA THR A 790 -3.61 -40.35 18.09
C THR A 790 -2.69 -39.17 18.17
N LEU A 791 -1.78 -39.09 19.11
CA LEU A 791 -0.74 -38.11 19.22
C LEU A 791 0.57 -38.62 18.64
N PHE A 792 1.06 -37.93 17.63
CA PHE A 792 2.36 -38.13 17.00
C PHE A 792 3.42 -37.21 17.62
N PRO A 793 4.70 -37.36 17.33
CA PRO A 793 5.76 -36.56 17.96
C PRO A 793 5.52 -35.08 17.89
N MET A 794 5.17 -34.55 16.67
CA MET A 794 4.97 -33.12 16.49
C MET A 794 3.64 -32.59 17.08
N SER A 795 2.58 -33.40 17.07
CA SER A 795 1.33 -33.08 17.81
C SER A 795 1.59 -33.03 19.30
N SER A 796 2.37 -33.97 19.84
CA SER A 796 2.75 -34.01 21.28
C SER A 796 3.56 -32.76 21.65
N LYS A 797 4.54 -32.38 20.81
CA LYS A 797 5.33 -31.16 20.96
C LYS A 797 4.45 -29.90 20.95
N LYS A 798 3.51 -29.83 20.00
CA LYS A 798 2.55 -28.70 19.86
C LYS A 798 1.72 -28.53 21.14
N ILE A 799 1.18 -29.62 21.66
CA ILE A 799 0.38 -29.62 22.89
C ILE A 799 1.23 -29.19 24.09
N ALA A 800 2.42 -29.78 24.29
CA ALA A 800 3.29 -29.41 25.40
C ALA A 800 3.66 -27.94 25.41
N ARG A 801 3.99 -27.38 24.22
CA ARG A 801 4.24 -25.92 24.04
C ARG A 801 3.01 -25.08 24.38
N ALA A 802 1.82 -25.51 23.94
CA ALA A 802 0.57 -24.79 24.20
C ALA A 802 0.24 -24.71 25.69
N VAL A 803 0.36 -25.84 26.39
CA VAL A 803 0.14 -25.90 27.84
C VAL A 803 1.12 -25.02 28.62
N ASN A 804 2.40 -25.08 28.26
CA ASN A 804 3.42 -24.20 28.86
C ASN A 804 3.16 -22.71 28.59
N ALA A 805 2.81 -22.35 27.35
CA ALA A 805 2.55 -20.98 26.96
C ALA A 805 1.33 -20.38 27.69
N ALA A 806 0.27 -21.14 27.87
CA ALA A 806 -0.95 -20.74 28.59
C ALA A 806 -0.75 -20.67 30.10
N SER A 807 0.26 -21.35 30.63
CA SER A 807 0.47 -21.48 32.08
C SER A 807 0.66 -20.14 32.79
N GLY A 808 -0.22 -19.82 33.73
CA GLY A 808 -0.19 -18.59 34.52
C GLY A 808 -0.82 -17.36 33.80
N SER A 809 -1.27 -17.50 32.55
CA SER A 809 -1.92 -16.42 31.81
C SER A 809 -3.34 -16.74 31.33
N GLN A 810 -3.64 -17.99 30.97
CA GLN A 810 -4.94 -18.40 30.45
C GLN A 810 -5.41 -19.71 31.12
N PRO A 811 -6.74 -19.92 31.35
CA PRO A 811 -7.28 -21.23 31.58
C PRO A 811 -7.03 -22.19 30.41
N LEU A 812 -6.86 -23.47 30.70
CA LEU A 812 -6.70 -24.51 29.70
C LEU A 812 -8.02 -25.27 29.50
N LEU A 813 -8.50 -25.33 28.28
CA LEU A 813 -9.64 -26.16 27.88
C LEU A 813 -9.16 -27.26 26.94
N VAL A 814 -9.28 -28.52 27.37
CA VAL A 814 -8.91 -29.67 26.54
C VAL A 814 -10.16 -30.43 26.12
N LEU A 815 -10.40 -30.54 24.83
CA LEU A 815 -11.46 -31.29 24.20
C LEU A 815 -10.88 -32.63 23.69
N ALA A 816 -10.89 -33.62 24.57
CA ALA A 816 -10.17 -34.84 24.34
C ALA A 816 -10.99 -35.89 23.58
N ASN A 817 -10.41 -36.40 22.52
CA ASN A 817 -10.77 -37.68 21.91
C ASN A 817 -9.48 -38.42 21.63
N LEU A 818 -8.98 -39.15 22.61
CA LEU A 818 -7.62 -39.68 22.61
C LEU A 818 -7.59 -41.21 22.66
N SER A 819 -6.93 -41.82 21.72
CA SER A 819 -6.61 -43.25 21.66
C SER A 819 -5.25 -43.60 22.26
N GLY A 820 -4.33 -42.64 22.28
CA GLY A 820 -2.99 -42.76 22.80
C GLY A 820 -1.92 -42.14 21.96
N PHE A 821 -0.65 -42.45 22.26
CA PHE A 821 0.48 -42.03 21.43
C PHE A 821 0.77 -43.05 20.33
N ASP A 822 1.28 -42.60 19.19
CA ASP A 822 1.78 -43.52 18.16
C ASP A 822 3.07 -44.19 18.59
N GLY A 823 3.03 -45.53 18.56
CA GLY A 823 4.16 -46.39 18.97
C GLY A 823 4.97 -46.95 17.79
N SER A 824 4.80 -46.41 16.56
CA SER A 824 5.55 -46.87 15.39
C SER A 824 7.04 -46.61 15.55
N PRO A 825 7.91 -47.40 14.88
CA PRO A 825 9.36 -47.19 14.93
C PRO A 825 9.77 -45.76 14.45
N GLU A 826 9.04 -45.21 13.51
CA GLU A 826 9.25 -43.81 13.09
C GLU A 826 9.03 -42.82 14.21
N SER A 827 7.87 -42.90 14.89
CA SER A 827 7.53 -42.01 16.02
C SER A 827 8.51 -42.15 17.16
N MET A 828 8.93 -43.40 17.48
CA MET A 828 9.93 -43.65 18.50
C MET A 828 11.29 -43.01 18.17
N ARG A 829 11.74 -43.08 16.92
CA ARG A 829 12.97 -42.41 16.46
C ARG A 829 12.83 -40.87 16.46
N ARG A 830 11.62 -40.35 16.31
CA ARG A 830 11.31 -38.91 16.33
C ARG A 830 10.96 -38.43 17.74
N THR A 831 11.46 -39.08 18.75
CA THR A 831 11.38 -38.69 20.17
C THR A 831 9.96 -38.59 20.73
N GLN A 832 9.06 -39.50 20.32
CA GLN A 832 7.70 -39.57 20.87
C GLN A 832 7.68 -39.65 22.40
N LEU A 833 8.60 -40.40 23.03
CA LEU A 833 8.70 -40.53 24.48
C LEU A 833 9.02 -39.19 25.15
N GLU A 834 9.96 -38.44 24.57
CA GLU A 834 10.34 -37.13 25.09
C GLU A 834 9.18 -36.15 25.04
N PHE A 835 8.55 -35.96 23.88
CA PHE A 835 7.46 -35.01 23.73
C PHE A 835 6.19 -35.43 24.46
N GLY A 836 5.93 -36.72 24.59
CA GLY A 836 4.86 -37.22 25.43
C GLY A 836 5.11 -36.96 26.92
N ALA A 837 6.35 -37.16 27.41
CA ALA A 837 6.73 -36.82 28.76
C ALA A 837 6.66 -35.29 29.02
N GLU A 838 6.96 -34.48 28.05
CA GLU A 838 6.82 -33.02 28.14
C GLU A 838 5.37 -32.55 28.32
N ILE A 839 4.37 -33.24 27.76
CA ILE A 839 2.96 -32.96 28.07
C ILE A 839 2.71 -33.19 29.58
N GLY A 840 3.14 -34.32 30.12
CA GLY A 840 2.99 -34.60 31.54
C GLY A 840 3.67 -33.55 32.42
N ARG A 841 4.89 -33.14 32.07
CA ARG A 841 5.62 -32.09 32.78
C ARG A 841 4.90 -30.74 32.69
N ALA A 842 4.39 -30.38 31.53
CA ALA A 842 3.69 -29.12 31.31
C ALA A 842 2.39 -29.04 32.12
N VAL A 843 1.60 -30.15 32.19
CA VAL A 843 0.36 -30.24 32.97
C VAL A 843 0.63 -30.17 34.48
N VAL A 844 1.65 -30.87 34.97
CA VAL A 844 2.03 -30.82 36.39
C VAL A 844 2.44 -29.43 36.85
N ASN A 845 3.14 -28.69 35.95
CA ASN A 845 3.60 -27.34 36.24
C ASN A 845 2.58 -26.24 35.88
N PHE A 846 1.43 -26.62 35.36
CA PHE A 846 0.43 -25.64 34.90
C PHE A 846 -0.15 -24.83 36.07
N ARG A 847 -0.17 -23.51 35.91
CA ARG A 847 -0.63 -22.56 36.92
C ARG A 847 -1.91 -21.86 36.44
N GLY A 848 -3.03 -22.51 36.60
CA GLY A 848 -4.34 -21.99 36.24
C GLY A 848 -5.44 -23.02 36.27
N PRO A 849 -6.69 -22.63 35.96
CA PRO A 849 -7.78 -23.57 35.80
C PRO A 849 -7.58 -24.48 34.59
N VAL A 850 -7.88 -25.77 34.75
CA VAL A 850 -7.88 -26.76 33.68
C VAL A 850 -9.26 -27.39 33.59
N VAL A 851 -9.87 -27.33 32.43
CA VAL A 851 -11.11 -28.06 32.13
C VAL A 851 -10.78 -29.12 31.09
N PHE A 852 -10.91 -30.36 31.48
CA PHE A 852 -10.66 -31.51 30.62
C PHE A 852 -12.01 -32.19 30.30
N CYS A 853 -12.41 -32.10 29.01
CA CYS A 853 -13.67 -32.65 28.54
C CYS A 853 -13.43 -33.88 27.64
N VAL A 854 -13.87 -35.05 28.03
CA VAL A 854 -13.83 -36.25 27.19
C VAL A 854 -15.00 -36.19 26.21
N VAL A 855 -14.72 -35.87 24.94
CA VAL A 855 -15.75 -35.68 23.91
C VAL A 855 -16.29 -37.02 23.42
N SER A 856 -15.46 -37.99 23.17
CA SER A 856 -15.86 -39.30 22.68
C SER A 856 -15.17 -40.44 23.44
N ARG A 857 -13.90 -40.67 23.18
CA ARG A 857 -13.11 -41.75 23.71
C ARG A 857 -11.85 -41.21 24.39
N PHE A 858 -11.45 -41.92 25.43
CA PHE A 858 -10.21 -41.63 26.14
C PHE A 858 -9.57 -42.92 26.58
N HIS A 859 -8.41 -43.26 26.02
CA HIS A 859 -7.62 -44.42 26.31
C HIS A 859 -6.15 -44.02 26.48
N GLY A 860 -5.40 -44.83 27.26
CA GLY A 860 -3.98 -44.57 27.47
C GLY A 860 -3.71 -43.39 28.41
N GLY A 861 -2.48 -43.27 28.87
CA GLY A 861 -2.05 -42.30 29.87
C GLY A 861 -1.44 -41.05 29.30
N ALA A 862 -2.01 -40.52 28.22
CA ALA A 862 -1.40 -39.38 27.47
C ALA A 862 -1.51 -38.03 28.20
N PHE A 863 -2.49 -37.86 29.13
CA PHE A 863 -2.69 -36.65 29.94
C PHE A 863 -2.79 -36.99 31.43
#